data_48f5b6cf55c9ffe7655d6a93dfbe4cef
#
_entry.id   48f5b6cf55c9ffe7655d6a93dfbe4cef
#
_cell.length_a   1.000
_cell.length_b   1.000
_cell.length_c   1.000
_cell.angle_alpha   90.00
_cell.angle_beta   90.00
_cell.angle_gamma   90.00
#
_symmetry.space_group_name_H-M   'P 1'
#
loop_
_entity.id
_entity.type
_entity.pdbx_description
1 polymer ?
#
loop_
_entity_poly.entity_id
_entity_poly.type
_entity_poly.pdbx_seq_one_letter_code
_entity_poly.pdbx_strand_id
1 'polypeptide(L)'
;MSRQKYLQMVVTLAVLSMPFSANAADAPINAGAGTTVTVGDNYEIEMTGNGSTAVAAAQNANVTLGNDAKITVDGDSAYGVQTNGENSKIEFGDGAGIEMTGNAAVGVETSADNSHIKFGESAEIVLQGDYNYGASVWSENSSIEFGADAKITAVSNAVRVGGNDSQAIFGADAILTTSGDNAYTVHLGAASGSSITFDNGAVINSDGHASIGVFIERSGEVSFKDQAEIKVTGDFAYGVYLQNQYDGNVSKITFGDGAQIEAHGYNADGIHVEAENSTAEFGDDTVVIVSGEDSTGVSFGGAGSKGVFGNNTYIEASGEYSEGVYAGGEGSSIEFGSNASVVITGNDSYGARVYAADAVINFGDDAVISVSGEDAKALCVSADDALIKVGNNAQITAEGMNAQALLLWADGNSGKIEIGDNATITGNADTDYQSNLIQVMSENGVIEIGDDVKINYNYTGTDEVIGSALSVTDAGGKIVIGNGAVIRVDGFDGGAEIIGDGGEISFGDNLDLSIVNTSYANGLRVAGEDARLVVGDNAKIHINGSYSDGVLVGASGYDGMSAAFGKNAQIIVEGDSSNAVRAEAWDGKGAKVEFGADAQIIAKGDAVMGVSAGGENTIIDFTENVNVTIGTETVPSNNGSWGIEASSGATVNVDGLAQINIFGEDSMGLQAVSTGKIILERAIIKAVGNNTTAVLGDENGGEIYIGGNSIVEAEGEGAKALSATAGYV
;
A
#
# COMPACT_ATOMS: atom_id res chain seq x y z
N MET A 1 -16.09 10.17 -16.68
CA MET A 1 -17.44 10.77 -16.64
C MET A 1 -18.48 9.72 -17.02
N SER A 2 -19.01 9.01 -16.07
CA SER A 2 -20.42 8.58 -16.10
C SER A 2 -20.77 8.11 -14.69
N ARG A 3 -21.52 8.95 -13.98
CA ARG A 3 -22.10 8.61 -12.70
C ARG A 3 -23.15 7.52 -12.94
N GLN A 4 -22.87 6.30 -12.59
CA GLN A 4 -23.89 5.28 -12.42
C GLN A 4 -24.57 5.51 -11.06
N LYS A 5 -25.86 5.62 -11.12
CA LYS A 5 -26.74 5.85 -9.98
C LYS A 5 -26.76 4.59 -9.14
N TYR A 6 -26.24 4.67 -7.92
CA TYR A 6 -26.51 3.67 -6.90
C TYR A 6 -28.00 3.68 -6.56
N LEU A 7 -28.64 2.58 -6.85
CA LEU A 7 -30.00 2.29 -6.42
C LEU A 7 -29.89 1.77 -4.97
N GLN A 8 -30.23 2.60 -4.00
CA GLN A 8 -30.47 2.12 -2.64
C GLN A 8 -31.66 1.14 -2.71
N MET A 9 -31.38 -0.13 -2.59
CA MET A 9 -32.41 -1.15 -2.38
C MET A 9 -32.67 -1.22 -0.87
N VAL A 10 -33.62 -0.42 -0.43
CA VAL A 10 -34.21 -0.60 0.89
C VAL A 10 -34.98 -1.91 0.84
N VAL A 11 -34.48 -2.96 1.47
CA VAL A 11 -35.22 -4.19 1.70
C VAL A 11 -36.28 -3.88 2.74
N THR A 12 -37.45 -3.47 2.29
CA THR A 12 -38.62 -3.41 3.15
C THR A 12 -39.09 -4.84 3.36
N LEU A 13 -38.94 -5.35 4.59
CA LEU A 13 -39.51 -6.63 5.00
C LEU A 13 -41.05 -6.55 4.82
N ALA A 14 -41.52 -7.01 3.68
CA ALA A 14 -42.96 -7.18 3.47
C ALA A 14 -43.34 -8.52 4.12
N VAL A 15 -43.92 -8.44 5.31
CA VAL A 15 -44.67 -9.57 5.88
C VAL A 15 -45.88 -9.79 4.96
N LEU A 16 -45.76 -10.71 4.01
CA LEU A 16 -46.92 -11.20 3.27
C LEU A 16 -47.72 -12.10 4.22
N SER A 17 -48.76 -11.55 4.79
CA SER A 17 -49.83 -12.35 5.35
C SER A 17 -50.56 -13.05 4.20
N MET A 18 -50.24 -14.30 3.90
CA MET A 18 -51.05 -15.13 3.02
C MET A 18 -52.33 -15.54 3.74
N PRO A 19 -53.47 -15.58 3.07
CA PRO A 19 -54.71 -16.09 3.70
C PRO A 19 -54.58 -17.60 3.88
N PHE A 20 -54.57 -18.04 5.10
CA PHE A 20 -54.65 -19.47 5.47
C PHE A 20 -55.96 -20.04 4.98
N SER A 21 -55.92 -21.06 4.13
CA SER A 21 -56.97 -22.05 4.01
C SER A 21 -56.80 -23.06 5.14
N ALA A 22 -57.71 -23.11 6.10
CA ALA A 22 -57.63 -24.05 7.22
C ALA A 22 -57.80 -25.50 6.73
N ASN A 23 -56.69 -26.15 6.35
CA ASN A 23 -56.55 -27.57 6.43
C ASN A 23 -56.08 -27.92 7.85
N ALA A 24 -56.57 -28.97 8.46
CA ALA A 24 -56.10 -29.42 9.77
C ALA A 24 -54.66 -29.87 9.62
N ALA A 25 -53.75 -29.34 10.48
CA ALA A 25 -52.35 -29.66 10.47
C ALA A 25 -52.17 -31.21 10.70
N ASP A 26 -51.19 -31.76 10.01
CA ASP A 26 -50.80 -33.18 10.15
C ASP A 26 -50.08 -33.41 11.50
N ALA A 27 -49.95 -34.69 11.93
CA ALA A 27 -49.31 -35.01 13.19
C ALA A 27 -47.77 -34.88 13.13
N PRO A 28 -47.09 -34.51 14.24
CA PRO A 28 -45.61 -34.56 14.32
C PRO A 28 -45.08 -35.96 14.00
N ILE A 29 -43.90 -35.99 13.35
CA ILE A 29 -43.24 -37.24 12.95
C ILE A 29 -42.20 -37.62 14.00
N ASN A 30 -42.40 -38.75 14.72
CA ASN A 30 -41.40 -39.34 15.60
C ASN A 30 -41.08 -40.77 15.14
N ALA A 31 -40.05 -40.90 14.29
CA ALA A 31 -39.60 -42.21 13.81
C ALA A 31 -38.83 -42.94 14.90
N GLY A 32 -39.35 -44.05 15.37
CA GLY A 32 -38.71 -44.92 16.38
C GLY A 32 -37.47 -45.63 15.82
N ALA A 33 -36.63 -46.20 16.71
CA ALA A 33 -35.39 -46.86 16.31
C ALA A 33 -35.61 -47.94 15.24
N GLY A 34 -34.83 -47.87 14.14
CA GLY A 34 -34.87 -48.83 13.05
C GLY A 34 -36.13 -48.76 12.16
N THR A 35 -36.95 -47.72 12.31
CA THR A 35 -38.18 -47.55 11.52
C THR A 35 -37.96 -46.67 10.29
N THR A 36 -38.78 -46.88 9.26
CA THR A 36 -38.87 -46.00 8.10
C THR A 36 -40.25 -45.37 8.06
N VAL A 37 -40.29 -44.04 7.97
CA VAL A 37 -41.52 -43.23 7.83
C VAL A 37 -41.44 -42.47 6.49
N THR A 38 -42.46 -42.60 5.66
CA THR A 38 -42.57 -41.85 4.43
C THR A 38 -43.93 -41.17 4.38
N VAL A 39 -43.93 -39.86 4.14
CA VAL A 39 -45.11 -39.03 3.93
C VAL A 39 -45.08 -38.39 2.55
N GLY A 40 -46.24 -38.09 1.99
CA GLY A 40 -46.36 -37.51 0.64
C GLY A 40 -46.07 -36.01 0.60
N ASP A 41 -46.36 -35.42 -0.57
CA ASP A 41 -46.22 -33.98 -0.80
C ASP A 41 -47.21 -33.16 0.01
N ASN A 42 -46.89 -31.88 0.29
CA ASN A 42 -47.71 -30.93 1.02
C ASN A 42 -48.08 -31.36 2.44
N TYR A 43 -47.22 -32.12 3.10
CA TYR A 43 -47.39 -32.49 4.52
C TYR A 43 -47.16 -31.28 5.41
N GLU A 44 -48.13 -30.96 6.30
CA GLU A 44 -48.11 -29.71 7.08
C GLU A 44 -48.16 -30.05 8.60
N ILE A 45 -47.17 -29.58 9.34
CA ILE A 45 -47.06 -29.72 10.79
C ILE A 45 -47.17 -28.36 11.46
N GLU A 46 -48.14 -28.19 12.35
CA GLU A 46 -48.23 -27.02 13.24
C GLU A 46 -48.09 -27.48 14.69
N MET A 47 -47.18 -26.87 15.44
CA MET A 47 -46.93 -27.20 16.84
C MET A 47 -46.79 -25.96 17.70
N THR A 48 -47.21 -26.08 18.96
CA THR A 48 -46.98 -25.06 19.99
C THR A 48 -46.41 -25.73 21.23
N GLY A 49 -45.41 -25.10 21.85
CA GLY A 49 -44.86 -25.56 23.14
C GLY A 49 -43.34 -25.57 23.18
N ASN A 50 -42.80 -25.15 24.33
CA ASN A 50 -41.37 -25.10 24.57
C ASN A 50 -40.73 -26.50 24.50
N GLY A 51 -39.56 -26.62 23.87
CA GLY A 51 -38.81 -27.86 23.72
C GLY A 51 -39.50 -28.91 22.83
N SER A 52 -40.49 -28.54 22.03
CA SER A 52 -41.15 -29.44 21.09
C SER A 52 -40.31 -29.75 19.87
N THR A 53 -40.48 -30.93 19.26
CA THR A 53 -39.81 -31.33 18.01
C THR A 53 -40.85 -31.76 16.99
N ALA A 54 -40.87 -31.15 15.80
CA ALA A 54 -41.88 -31.45 14.79
C ALA A 54 -41.54 -32.75 14.01
N VAL A 55 -40.27 -32.92 13.59
CA VAL A 55 -39.79 -34.12 12.91
C VAL A 55 -38.55 -34.66 13.65
N ALA A 56 -38.64 -35.90 14.16
CA ALA A 56 -37.52 -36.54 14.85
C ALA A 56 -37.21 -37.94 14.29
N ALA A 57 -35.92 -38.29 14.20
CA ALA A 57 -35.45 -39.60 13.79
C ALA A 57 -34.55 -40.20 14.89
N ALA A 58 -34.98 -41.35 15.50
CA ALA A 58 -34.19 -42.08 16.46
C ALA A 58 -33.16 -43.00 15.77
N GLN A 59 -32.40 -43.77 16.55
CA GLN A 59 -31.28 -44.59 16.05
C GLN A 59 -31.68 -45.48 14.85
N ASN A 60 -30.90 -45.40 13.76
CA ASN A 60 -31.13 -46.12 12.50
C ASN A 60 -32.52 -45.86 11.87
N ALA A 61 -33.21 -44.78 12.21
CA ALA A 61 -34.48 -44.42 11.60
C ALA A 61 -34.29 -43.63 10.29
N ASN A 62 -35.22 -43.83 9.37
CA ASN A 62 -35.26 -43.05 8.14
C ASN A 62 -36.60 -42.33 8.01
N VAL A 63 -36.60 -41.04 7.73
CA VAL A 63 -37.79 -40.23 7.48
C VAL A 63 -37.69 -39.61 6.11
N THR A 64 -38.73 -39.75 5.30
CA THR A 64 -38.81 -39.07 3.99
C THR A 64 -40.12 -38.27 3.91
N LEU A 65 -40.01 -36.99 3.63
CA LEU A 65 -41.11 -36.08 3.35
C LEU A 65 -41.08 -35.71 1.86
N GLY A 66 -42.26 -35.67 1.23
CA GLY A 66 -42.39 -35.23 -0.17
C GLY A 66 -42.13 -33.76 -0.36
N ASN A 67 -42.49 -33.25 -1.54
CA ASN A 67 -42.33 -31.84 -1.90
C ASN A 67 -43.29 -30.97 -1.10
N ASP A 68 -42.92 -29.67 -0.96
CA ASP A 68 -43.73 -28.62 -0.32
C ASP A 68 -44.15 -28.94 1.12
N ALA A 69 -43.38 -29.74 1.85
CA ALA A 69 -43.61 -30.01 3.25
C ALA A 69 -43.45 -28.73 4.08
N LYS A 70 -44.40 -28.44 5.01
CA LYS A 70 -44.38 -27.24 5.84
C LYS A 70 -44.35 -27.59 7.33
N ILE A 71 -43.47 -26.92 8.07
CA ILE A 71 -43.31 -27.09 9.51
C ILE A 71 -43.39 -25.71 10.16
N THR A 72 -44.38 -25.52 11.03
CA THR A 72 -44.55 -24.31 11.84
C THR A 72 -44.47 -24.66 13.30
N VAL A 73 -43.53 -24.09 14.06
CA VAL A 73 -43.35 -24.34 15.49
C VAL A 73 -43.31 -23.03 16.27
N ASP A 74 -44.17 -22.89 17.28
CA ASP A 74 -44.18 -21.77 18.21
C ASP A 74 -43.79 -22.28 19.62
N GLY A 75 -42.56 -21.92 20.05
CA GLY A 75 -42.06 -22.31 21.37
C GLY A 75 -40.57 -22.08 21.54
N ASP A 76 -40.16 -21.69 22.76
CA ASP A 76 -38.75 -21.56 23.12
C ASP A 76 -38.02 -22.90 23.12
N SER A 77 -36.77 -22.95 22.71
CA SER A 77 -35.92 -24.13 22.66
C SER A 77 -36.56 -25.30 21.88
N ALA A 78 -37.39 -25.02 20.90
CA ALA A 78 -38.04 -25.99 20.05
C ALA A 78 -37.17 -26.35 18.83
N TYR A 79 -37.45 -27.50 18.25
CA TYR A 79 -36.77 -28.03 17.06
C TYR A 79 -37.78 -28.23 15.93
N GLY A 80 -37.47 -27.72 14.75
CA GLY A 80 -38.21 -28.04 13.54
C GLY A 80 -37.93 -29.49 13.09
N VAL A 81 -36.67 -29.82 12.88
CA VAL A 81 -36.20 -31.13 12.42
C VAL A 81 -34.98 -31.56 13.23
N GLN A 82 -34.96 -32.79 13.79
CA GLN A 82 -33.83 -33.25 14.58
C GLN A 82 -33.54 -34.75 14.34
N THR A 83 -32.27 -35.09 14.10
CA THR A 83 -31.77 -36.45 14.23
C THR A 83 -31.25 -36.63 15.65
N ASN A 84 -31.97 -37.40 16.48
CA ASN A 84 -31.64 -37.63 17.88
C ASN A 84 -31.13 -39.05 18.20
N GLY A 85 -30.82 -39.85 17.19
CA GLY A 85 -30.23 -41.16 17.27
C GLY A 85 -29.22 -41.44 16.19
N GLU A 86 -28.14 -42.16 16.51
CA GLU A 86 -27.03 -42.50 15.61
C GLU A 86 -27.53 -43.17 14.31
N ASN A 87 -26.83 -42.89 13.18
CA ASN A 87 -27.09 -43.44 11.85
C ASN A 87 -28.53 -43.15 11.35
N SER A 88 -29.14 -42.05 11.79
CA SER A 88 -30.47 -41.66 11.34
C SER A 88 -30.43 -40.75 10.10
N LYS A 89 -31.51 -40.78 9.33
CA LYS A 89 -31.62 -40.01 8.08
C LYS A 89 -32.98 -39.35 7.98
N ILE A 90 -32.98 -38.05 7.57
CA ILE A 90 -34.21 -37.31 7.24
C ILE A 90 -34.02 -36.69 5.87
N GLU A 91 -34.94 -36.90 4.96
CA GLU A 91 -34.95 -36.37 3.62
C GLU A 91 -36.23 -35.61 3.32
N PHE A 92 -36.11 -34.42 2.73
CA PHE A 92 -37.19 -33.60 2.23
C PHE A 92 -37.09 -33.51 0.69
N GLY A 93 -38.24 -33.47 0.02
CA GLY A 93 -38.34 -33.06 -1.36
C GLY A 93 -38.12 -31.57 -1.55
N ASP A 94 -38.47 -31.06 -2.73
CA ASP A 94 -38.29 -29.63 -3.08
C ASP A 94 -39.34 -28.77 -2.36
N GLY A 95 -39.03 -27.47 -2.15
CA GLY A 95 -39.92 -26.47 -1.60
C GLY A 95 -40.25 -26.66 -0.10
N ALA A 96 -39.44 -27.38 0.65
CA ALA A 96 -39.67 -27.57 2.09
C ALA A 96 -39.56 -26.22 2.83
N GLY A 97 -40.55 -25.91 3.69
CA GLY A 97 -40.62 -24.70 4.54
C GLY A 97 -40.57 -25.02 6.02
N ILE A 98 -39.75 -24.32 6.80
CA ILE A 98 -39.67 -24.36 8.25
C ILE A 98 -39.78 -22.95 8.80
N GLU A 99 -40.84 -22.69 9.58
CA GLU A 99 -41.05 -21.39 10.25
C GLU A 99 -41.11 -21.61 11.76
N MET A 100 -40.30 -20.88 12.51
CA MET A 100 -40.25 -20.99 13.97
C MET A 100 -40.30 -19.63 14.65
N THR A 101 -41.11 -19.57 15.71
CA THR A 101 -41.15 -18.42 16.62
C THR A 101 -40.78 -18.88 18.02
N GLY A 102 -39.85 -18.22 18.67
CA GLY A 102 -39.36 -18.54 20.00
C GLY A 102 -37.84 -18.40 20.13
N ASN A 103 -37.39 -18.12 21.36
CA ASN A 103 -35.98 -17.96 21.64
C ASN A 103 -35.26 -19.34 21.70
N ALA A 104 -34.00 -19.37 21.34
CA ALA A 104 -33.18 -20.56 21.32
C ALA A 104 -33.78 -21.70 20.49
N ALA A 105 -34.60 -21.40 19.48
CA ALA A 105 -35.16 -22.36 18.57
C ALA A 105 -34.14 -22.85 17.54
N VAL A 106 -34.24 -24.08 17.09
CA VAL A 106 -33.38 -24.68 16.08
C VAL A 106 -34.20 -25.21 14.90
N GLY A 107 -33.98 -24.64 13.71
CA GLY A 107 -34.70 -25.08 12.51
C GLY A 107 -34.40 -26.51 12.16
N VAL A 108 -33.12 -26.85 12.00
CA VAL A 108 -32.65 -28.19 11.63
C VAL A 108 -31.41 -28.56 12.43
N GLU A 109 -31.36 -29.77 13.06
CA GLU A 109 -30.20 -30.19 13.83
C GLU A 109 -29.84 -31.66 13.61
N THR A 110 -28.55 -31.94 13.45
CA THR A 110 -27.99 -33.27 13.69
C THR A 110 -27.37 -33.30 15.08
N SER A 111 -27.97 -34.01 16.03
CA SER A 111 -27.51 -34.14 17.42
C SER A 111 -27.00 -35.54 17.80
N ALA A 112 -26.90 -36.44 16.83
CA ALA A 112 -26.37 -37.80 17.01
C ALA A 112 -25.45 -38.18 15.86
N ASP A 113 -24.40 -38.96 16.15
CA ASP A 113 -23.32 -39.27 15.21
C ASP A 113 -23.77 -40.04 13.96
N ASN A 114 -23.06 -39.88 12.88
CA ASN A 114 -23.31 -40.51 11.58
C ASN A 114 -24.73 -40.23 11.04
N SER A 115 -25.29 -39.05 11.32
CA SER A 115 -26.64 -38.68 10.95
C SER A 115 -26.68 -37.69 9.82
N HIS A 116 -27.71 -37.80 8.96
CA HIS A 116 -27.79 -36.97 7.76
C HIS A 116 -29.17 -36.38 7.58
N ILE A 117 -29.23 -35.08 7.27
CA ILE A 117 -30.46 -34.39 6.89
C ILE A 117 -30.25 -33.79 5.49
N LYS A 118 -31.20 -34.03 4.59
CA LYS A 118 -31.12 -33.51 3.23
C LYS A 118 -32.42 -32.85 2.82
N PHE A 119 -32.28 -31.68 2.19
CA PHE A 119 -33.35 -30.93 1.56
C PHE A 119 -33.17 -30.92 0.03
N GLY A 120 -34.28 -30.95 -0.71
CA GLY A 120 -34.33 -30.68 -2.15
C GLY A 120 -34.07 -29.22 -2.47
N GLU A 121 -34.44 -28.79 -3.67
CA GLU A 121 -34.28 -27.42 -4.11
C GLU A 121 -35.28 -26.48 -3.40
N SER A 122 -34.96 -25.20 -3.31
CA SER A 122 -35.82 -24.12 -2.80
C SER A 122 -36.32 -24.31 -1.35
N ALA A 123 -35.54 -24.96 -0.50
CA ALA A 123 -35.85 -25.06 0.94
C ALA A 123 -35.78 -23.68 1.60
N GLU A 124 -36.78 -23.37 2.46
CA GLU A 124 -36.85 -22.10 3.18
C GLU A 124 -36.93 -22.33 4.70
N ILE A 125 -36.03 -21.74 5.47
CA ILE A 125 -35.97 -21.80 6.94
C ILE A 125 -36.01 -20.40 7.49
N VAL A 126 -37.05 -20.06 8.30
CA VAL A 126 -37.23 -18.75 8.90
C VAL A 126 -37.39 -18.88 10.41
N LEU A 127 -36.47 -18.27 11.16
CA LEU A 127 -36.51 -18.26 12.61
C LEU A 127 -36.64 -16.81 13.13
N GLN A 128 -37.61 -16.62 14.02
CA GLN A 128 -37.83 -15.38 14.74
C GLN A 128 -37.59 -15.63 16.23
N GLY A 129 -36.92 -14.74 16.89
CA GLY A 129 -36.51 -14.87 18.29
C GLY A 129 -34.98 -14.90 18.44
N ASP A 130 -34.49 -14.65 19.66
CA ASP A 130 -33.08 -14.54 19.95
C ASP A 130 -32.42 -15.93 20.13
N TYR A 131 -31.09 -15.97 19.97
CA TYR A 131 -30.22 -17.16 20.18
C TYR A 131 -30.63 -18.39 19.36
N ASN A 132 -31.16 -18.19 18.17
CA ASN A 132 -31.63 -19.26 17.30
C ASN A 132 -30.54 -19.75 16.30
N TYR A 133 -30.76 -20.98 15.79
CA TYR A 133 -29.94 -21.63 14.77
C TYR A 133 -30.80 -22.10 13.61
N GLY A 134 -30.53 -21.60 12.38
CA GLY A 134 -31.25 -22.06 11.19
C GLY A 134 -30.96 -23.55 10.90
N ALA A 135 -29.66 -23.87 10.72
CA ALA A 135 -29.18 -25.25 10.59
C ALA A 135 -27.96 -25.48 11.48
N SER A 136 -27.91 -26.60 12.22
CA SER A 136 -26.85 -26.89 13.16
C SER A 136 -26.38 -28.33 13.09
N VAL A 137 -25.08 -28.56 12.89
CA VAL A 137 -24.42 -29.87 12.89
C VAL A 137 -23.57 -29.97 14.15
N TRP A 138 -24.06 -30.65 15.21
CA TRP A 138 -23.37 -30.80 16.50
C TRP A 138 -22.63 -32.12 16.68
N SER A 139 -23.01 -33.13 15.92
CA SER A 139 -22.54 -34.50 16.08
C SER A 139 -21.42 -34.84 15.11
N GLU A 140 -20.62 -35.87 15.42
CA GLU A 140 -19.50 -36.33 14.58
C GLU A 140 -19.99 -37.06 13.31
N ASN A 141 -19.22 -37.01 12.23
CA ASN A 141 -19.50 -37.66 10.95
C ASN A 141 -20.91 -37.38 10.41
N SER A 142 -21.42 -36.19 10.60
CA SER A 142 -22.80 -35.86 10.28
C SER A 142 -22.92 -34.79 9.25
N SER A 143 -24.02 -34.71 8.51
CA SER A 143 -24.20 -33.68 7.49
C SER A 143 -25.63 -33.13 7.43
N ILE A 144 -25.69 -31.83 7.02
CA ILE A 144 -26.91 -31.22 6.51
C ILE A 144 -26.63 -30.75 5.07
N GLU A 145 -27.45 -31.20 4.13
CA GLU A 145 -27.33 -30.84 2.72
C GLU A 145 -28.58 -30.08 2.25
N PHE A 146 -28.39 -28.98 1.55
CA PHE A 146 -29.44 -28.20 0.90
C PHE A 146 -29.23 -28.20 -0.62
N GLY A 147 -30.31 -28.37 -1.38
CA GLY A 147 -30.33 -28.20 -2.83
C GLY A 147 -30.12 -26.72 -3.22
N ALA A 148 -30.30 -26.44 -4.50
CA ALA A 148 -30.20 -25.07 -5.02
C ALA A 148 -31.32 -24.16 -4.46
N ASP A 149 -31.08 -22.83 -4.51
CA ASP A 149 -32.03 -21.79 -4.08
C ASP A 149 -32.46 -21.89 -2.60
N ALA A 150 -31.66 -22.52 -1.75
CA ALA A 150 -31.96 -22.63 -0.32
C ALA A 150 -31.89 -21.25 0.36
N LYS A 151 -32.87 -20.97 1.26
CA LYS A 151 -32.92 -19.73 2.03
C LYS A 151 -32.98 -20.00 3.52
N ILE A 152 -32.09 -19.39 4.28
CA ILE A 152 -32.10 -19.45 5.75
C ILE A 152 -32.06 -18.05 6.31
N THR A 153 -33.10 -17.70 7.07
CA THR A 153 -33.17 -16.42 7.78
C THR A 153 -33.25 -16.69 9.28
N ALA A 154 -32.31 -16.12 10.04
CA ALA A 154 -32.24 -16.28 11.48
C ALA A 154 -31.90 -14.93 12.15
N VAL A 155 -32.09 -14.81 13.45
CA VAL A 155 -31.61 -13.63 14.19
C VAL A 155 -30.14 -13.80 14.58
N SER A 156 -29.73 -15.00 15.06
CA SER A 156 -28.38 -15.19 15.62
C SER A 156 -27.44 -15.99 14.72
N ASN A 157 -27.83 -17.21 14.29
CA ASN A 157 -26.97 -18.05 13.43
C ASN A 157 -27.79 -18.67 12.29
N ALA A 158 -27.39 -18.47 11.04
CA ALA A 158 -28.06 -19.16 9.94
C ALA A 158 -27.56 -20.60 9.80
N VAL A 159 -26.25 -20.83 9.78
CA VAL A 159 -25.67 -22.18 9.77
C VAL A 159 -24.51 -22.31 10.75
N ARG A 160 -24.45 -23.44 11.48
CA ARG A 160 -23.34 -23.80 12.36
C ARG A 160 -22.90 -25.24 12.19
N VAL A 161 -21.58 -25.46 12.09
CA VAL A 161 -20.98 -26.82 12.17
C VAL A 161 -20.04 -26.85 13.37
N GLY A 162 -20.39 -27.64 14.38
CA GLY A 162 -19.66 -27.82 15.64
C GLY A 162 -19.13 -29.24 15.89
N GLY A 163 -19.64 -30.26 15.15
CA GLY A 163 -19.18 -31.63 15.22
C GLY A 163 -17.91 -31.86 14.40
N ASN A 164 -17.00 -32.74 14.87
CA ASN A 164 -15.81 -33.12 14.11
C ASN A 164 -16.19 -33.96 12.88
N ASP A 165 -15.38 -33.89 11.83
CA ASP A 165 -15.57 -34.64 10.59
C ASP A 165 -16.97 -34.45 9.98
N SER A 166 -17.57 -33.28 10.18
CA SER A 166 -18.97 -32.98 9.85
C SER A 166 -19.08 -31.85 8.86
N GLN A 167 -20.23 -31.77 8.16
CA GLN A 167 -20.35 -30.85 7.08
C GLN A 167 -21.74 -30.21 6.89
N ALA A 168 -21.77 -28.98 6.39
CA ALA A 168 -22.95 -28.38 5.81
C ALA A 168 -22.69 -28.10 4.33
N ILE A 169 -23.60 -28.49 3.43
CA ILE A 169 -23.44 -28.36 1.98
C ILE A 169 -24.62 -27.59 1.42
N PHE A 170 -24.34 -26.53 0.66
CA PHE A 170 -25.34 -25.72 0.00
C PHE A 170 -25.18 -25.79 -1.52
N GLY A 171 -26.29 -26.02 -2.22
CA GLY A 171 -26.35 -25.91 -3.68
C GLY A 171 -26.23 -24.46 -4.17
N ALA A 172 -26.35 -24.26 -5.47
CA ALA A 172 -26.22 -22.93 -6.08
C ALA A 172 -27.27 -21.95 -5.58
N ASP A 173 -26.94 -20.67 -5.61
CA ASP A 173 -27.81 -19.54 -5.28
C ASP A 173 -28.42 -19.60 -3.86
N ALA A 174 -27.70 -20.19 -2.91
CA ALA A 174 -28.09 -20.23 -1.51
C ALA A 174 -28.02 -18.83 -0.88
N ILE A 175 -29.06 -18.44 -0.10
CA ILE A 175 -29.13 -17.15 0.59
C ILE A 175 -29.24 -17.35 2.09
N LEU A 176 -28.25 -16.90 2.85
CA LEU A 176 -28.22 -16.95 4.30
C LEU A 176 -28.25 -15.53 4.87
N THR A 177 -29.15 -15.27 5.81
CA THR A 177 -29.32 -13.92 6.40
C THR A 177 -29.43 -13.99 7.91
N THR A 178 -28.67 -13.13 8.61
CA THR A 178 -28.85 -12.85 10.04
C THR A 178 -29.06 -11.36 10.30
N SER A 179 -29.72 -11.03 11.43
CA SER A 179 -30.12 -9.63 11.72
C SER A 179 -29.93 -9.21 13.18
N GLY A 180 -29.22 -9.99 13.98
CA GLY A 180 -29.00 -9.71 15.40
C GLY A 180 -27.58 -9.26 15.73
N ASP A 181 -27.43 -8.56 16.84
CA ASP A 181 -26.11 -8.24 17.39
C ASP A 181 -25.34 -9.52 17.74
N ASN A 182 -24.02 -9.53 17.48
CA ASN A 182 -23.13 -10.69 17.64
C ASN A 182 -23.62 -11.95 16.88
N ALA A 183 -24.29 -11.77 15.76
CA ALA A 183 -24.75 -12.85 14.93
C ALA A 183 -23.63 -13.43 14.06
N TYR A 184 -23.68 -14.74 13.80
CA TYR A 184 -22.78 -15.43 12.87
C TYR A 184 -23.62 -16.06 11.75
N THR A 185 -23.53 -15.52 10.54
CA THR A 185 -24.35 -16.09 9.45
C THR A 185 -23.85 -17.47 9.06
N VAL A 186 -22.54 -17.65 8.89
CA VAL A 186 -21.87 -18.94 8.67
C VAL A 186 -20.84 -19.15 9.78
N HIS A 187 -20.99 -20.22 10.59
CA HIS A 187 -20.12 -20.47 11.72
C HIS A 187 -19.55 -21.89 11.69
N LEU A 188 -18.24 -22.02 11.55
CA LEU A 188 -17.49 -23.26 11.67
C LEU A 188 -16.75 -23.27 13.01
N GLY A 189 -17.31 -23.96 14.02
CA GLY A 189 -16.78 -24.04 15.39
C GLY A 189 -16.13 -25.38 15.74
N ALA A 190 -15.97 -26.30 14.78
CA ALA A 190 -15.45 -27.64 14.97
C ALA A 190 -13.93 -27.66 15.22
N ALA A 191 -13.44 -28.72 15.87
CA ALA A 191 -12.03 -28.87 16.19
C ALA A 191 -11.18 -29.51 15.06
N SER A 192 -11.77 -30.34 14.18
CA SER A 192 -11.05 -31.00 13.09
C SER A 192 -11.95 -31.56 12.00
N GLY A 193 -11.47 -31.65 10.77
CA GLY A 193 -12.03 -32.38 9.65
C GLY A 193 -13.37 -31.87 9.11
N SER A 194 -13.86 -30.74 9.59
CA SER A 194 -15.21 -30.24 9.25
C SER A 194 -15.19 -29.18 8.19
N SER A 195 -16.31 -29.07 7.45
CA SER A 195 -16.41 -28.10 6.37
C SER A 195 -17.82 -27.52 6.21
N ILE A 196 -17.85 -26.32 5.62
CA ILE A 196 -19.06 -25.71 5.08
C ILE A 196 -18.79 -25.37 3.60
N THR A 197 -19.61 -25.88 2.70
CA THR A 197 -19.37 -25.71 1.26
C THR A 197 -20.57 -25.08 0.58
N PHE A 198 -20.31 -24.07 -0.23
CA PHE A 198 -21.30 -23.39 -1.06
C PHE A 198 -20.98 -23.58 -2.54
N ASP A 199 -21.99 -23.87 -3.34
CA ASP A 199 -21.89 -23.80 -4.82
C ASP A 199 -21.99 -22.35 -5.29
N ASN A 200 -22.00 -22.11 -6.60
CA ASN A 200 -21.97 -20.79 -7.22
C ASN A 200 -23.11 -19.87 -6.73
N GLY A 201 -22.85 -18.58 -6.65
CA GLY A 201 -23.85 -17.55 -6.40
C GLY A 201 -24.37 -17.49 -4.96
N ALA A 202 -23.64 -18.05 -3.99
CA ALA A 202 -24.03 -17.95 -2.59
C ALA A 202 -24.04 -16.51 -2.08
N VAL A 203 -25.10 -16.12 -1.34
CA VAL A 203 -25.26 -14.79 -0.76
C VAL A 203 -25.35 -14.89 0.77
N ILE A 204 -24.44 -14.20 1.47
CA ILE A 204 -24.34 -14.17 2.92
C ILE A 204 -24.59 -12.75 3.40
N ASN A 205 -25.69 -12.50 4.12
CA ASN A 205 -26.01 -11.20 4.69
C ASN A 205 -25.98 -11.25 6.22
N SER A 206 -25.30 -10.29 6.84
CA SER A 206 -25.28 -10.13 8.29
C SER A 206 -25.53 -8.66 8.66
N ASP A 207 -26.50 -8.38 9.50
CA ASP A 207 -26.82 -7.01 9.94
C ASP A 207 -26.90 -7.00 11.48
N GLY A 208 -26.10 -6.13 12.09
CA GLY A 208 -26.05 -5.98 13.54
C GLY A 208 -24.65 -5.62 14.04
N HIS A 209 -24.62 -5.08 15.27
CA HIS A 209 -23.35 -4.76 15.93
C HIS A 209 -22.52 -6.03 16.19
N ALA A 210 -21.23 -6.00 15.88
CA ALA A 210 -20.30 -7.13 16.02
C ALA A 210 -20.77 -8.42 15.33
N SER A 211 -21.48 -8.30 14.21
CA SER A 211 -21.94 -9.42 13.42
C SER A 211 -20.84 -9.92 12.46
N ILE A 212 -20.88 -11.22 12.13
CA ILE A 212 -19.87 -11.85 11.25
C ILE A 212 -20.58 -12.61 10.13
N GLY A 213 -20.20 -12.31 8.89
CA GLY A 213 -20.69 -13.05 7.72
C GLY A 213 -20.23 -14.51 7.74
N VAL A 214 -18.91 -14.74 7.76
CA VAL A 214 -18.30 -16.06 7.82
C VAL A 214 -17.28 -16.13 8.95
N PHE A 215 -17.50 -16.99 9.92
CA PHE A 215 -16.66 -17.19 11.08
C PHE A 215 -16.07 -18.60 11.15
N ILE A 216 -14.73 -18.73 11.17
CA ILE A 216 -14.03 -19.97 11.47
C ILE A 216 -13.35 -19.81 12.83
N GLU A 217 -13.93 -20.45 13.86
CA GLU A 217 -13.52 -20.25 15.26
C GLU A 217 -12.31 -21.11 15.67
N ARG A 218 -12.11 -22.29 15.09
CA ARG A 218 -11.06 -23.23 15.53
C ARG A 218 -10.24 -23.81 14.40
N SER A 219 -10.86 -24.68 13.58
CA SER A 219 -10.20 -25.32 12.42
C SER A 219 -11.23 -25.82 11.43
N GLY A 220 -10.77 -26.19 10.26
CA GLY A 220 -11.59 -26.71 9.19
C GLY A 220 -11.61 -25.79 7.97
N GLU A 221 -12.52 -26.09 7.04
CA GLU A 221 -12.55 -25.41 5.74
C GLU A 221 -13.95 -24.86 5.45
N VAL A 222 -14.02 -23.58 5.07
CA VAL A 222 -15.20 -23.01 4.43
C VAL A 222 -14.86 -22.74 2.98
N SER A 223 -15.67 -23.20 2.05
CA SER A 223 -15.43 -23.04 0.62
C SER A 223 -16.64 -22.48 -0.12
N PHE A 224 -16.40 -21.48 -0.91
CA PHE A 224 -17.34 -20.89 -1.86
C PHE A 224 -16.81 -21.10 -3.27
N LYS A 225 -17.69 -21.50 -4.19
CA LYS A 225 -17.39 -21.46 -5.62
C LYS A 225 -17.54 -20.02 -6.15
N ASP A 226 -17.72 -19.87 -7.46
CA ASP A 226 -17.73 -18.56 -8.11
C ASP A 226 -18.91 -17.68 -7.69
N GLN A 227 -18.69 -16.36 -7.76
CA GLN A 227 -19.70 -15.33 -7.58
C GLN A 227 -20.37 -15.34 -6.18
N ALA A 228 -19.61 -15.67 -5.14
CA ALA A 228 -20.09 -15.53 -3.77
C ALA A 228 -20.17 -14.04 -3.38
N GLU A 229 -21.25 -13.66 -2.67
CA GLU A 229 -21.46 -12.32 -2.14
C GLU A 229 -21.58 -12.39 -0.61
N ILE A 230 -20.77 -11.61 0.10
CA ILE A 230 -20.82 -11.44 1.55
C ILE A 230 -21.04 -9.98 1.85
N LYS A 231 -22.11 -9.66 2.57
CA LYS A 231 -22.41 -8.30 2.99
C LYS A 231 -22.70 -8.24 4.48
N VAL A 232 -21.89 -7.42 5.18
CA VAL A 232 -22.08 -7.17 6.60
C VAL A 232 -22.28 -5.68 6.87
N THR A 233 -23.16 -5.37 7.81
CA THR A 233 -23.43 -3.99 8.24
C THR A 233 -23.49 -3.92 9.76
N GLY A 234 -22.82 -2.94 10.34
CA GLY A 234 -22.76 -2.71 11.77
C GLY A 234 -21.37 -2.40 12.26
N ASP A 235 -21.25 -1.73 13.40
CA ASP A 235 -19.95 -1.45 14.01
C ASP A 235 -19.30 -2.75 14.48
N PHE A 236 -17.97 -2.87 14.34
CA PHE A 236 -17.17 -4.06 14.67
C PHE A 236 -17.60 -5.33 13.92
N ALA A 237 -18.16 -5.19 12.73
CA ALA A 237 -18.60 -6.31 11.92
C ALA A 237 -17.48 -6.84 11.00
N TYR A 238 -17.47 -8.15 10.73
CA TYR A 238 -16.49 -8.81 9.88
C TYR A 238 -17.17 -9.52 8.70
N GLY A 239 -16.74 -9.26 7.47
CA GLY A 239 -17.17 -10.07 6.33
C GLY A 239 -16.74 -11.52 6.49
N VAL A 240 -15.42 -11.73 6.65
CA VAL A 240 -14.79 -13.04 6.91
C VAL A 240 -13.86 -12.89 8.10
N TYR A 241 -14.01 -13.76 9.08
CA TYR A 241 -13.15 -13.80 10.27
C TYR A 241 -12.61 -15.21 10.55
N LEU A 242 -11.29 -15.36 10.55
CA LEU A 242 -10.60 -16.59 10.95
C LEU A 242 -9.88 -16.34 12.28
N GLN A 243 -10.29 -17.07 13.32
CA GLN A 243 -9.71 -17.01 14.65
C GLN A 243 -9.28 -18.40 15.11
N ASN A 244 -8.13 -18.51 15.74
CA ASN A 244 -7.72 -19.76 16.43
C ASN A 244 -7.75 -19.54 17.93
N GLN A 245 -8.72 -20.15 18.59
CA GLN A 245 -8.79 -20.13 20.07
C GLN A 245 -7.76 -21.05 20.73
N TYR A 246 -7.13 -21.97 19.99
CA TYR A 246 -6.22 -22.98 20.55
C TYR A 246 -5.02 -23.20 19.62
N ASP A 247 -3.82 -23.30 20.19
CA ASP A 247 -2.59 -23.56 19.49
C ASP A 247 -2.64 -24.79 18.56
N GLY A 248 -2.12 -24.64 17.35
CA GLY A 248 -1.91 -25.73 16.40
C GLY A 248 -3.11 -26.08 15.50
N ASN A 249 -4.22 -25.37 15.60
CA ASN A 249 -5.35 -25.49 14.68
C ASN A 249 -5.09 -24.65 13.40
N VAL A 250 -5.43 -25.21 12.25
CA VAL A 250 -5.31 -24.54 10.95
C VAL A 250 -6.69 -24.38 10.33
N SER A 251 -7.01 -23.14 9.95
CA SER A 251 -8.25 -22.79 9.27
C SER A 251 -7.99 -22.48 7.80
N LYS A 252 -8.92 -22.87 6.96
CA LYS A 252 -8.85 -22.52 5.54
C LYS A 252 -10.17 -21.95 5.05
N ILE A 253 -10.10 -20.87 4.29
CA ILE A 253 -11.24 -20.38 3.50
C ILE A 253 -10.83 -20.24 2.03
N THR A 254 -11.74 -20.64 1.14
CA THR A 254 -11.53 -20.53 -0.32
C THR A 254 -12.73 -19.91 -1.00
N PHE A 255 -12.46 -19.02 -1.94
CA PHE A 255 -13.45 -18.43 -2.83
C PHE A 255 -13.04 -18.67 -4.29
N GLY A 256 -14.00 -18.97 -5.15
CA GLY A 256 -13.82 -18.98 -6.60
C GLY A 256 -13.74 -17.56 -7.18
N ASP A 257 -13.91 -17.44 -8.48
CA ASP A 257 -13.81 -16.17 -9.18
C ASP A 257 -15.03 -15.27 -8.89
N GLY A 258 -14.79 -13.94 -8.89
CA GLY A 258 -15.85 -12.94 -8.77
C GLY A 258 -16.44 -12.83 -7.36
N ALA A 259 -15.72 -13.22 -6.31
CA ALA A 259 -16.14 -13.02 -4.93
C ALA A 259 -16.31 -11.53 -4.60
N GLN A 260 -17.39 -11.17 -3.90
CA GLN A 260 -17.65 -9.80 -3.44
C GLN A 260 -17.84 -9.79 -1.92
N ILE A 261 -17.06 -8.96 -1.22
CA ILE A 261 -17.12 -8.85 0.24
C ILE A 261 -17.29 -7.38 0.59
N GLU A 262 -18.41 -7.04 1.22
CA GLU A 262 -18.72 -5.70 1.67
C GLU A 262 -18.85 -5.67 3.20
N ALA A 263 -18.15 -4.72 3.86
CA ALA A 263 -18.30 -4.50 5.30
C ALA A 263 -18.45 -2.99 5.59
N HIS A 264 -19.49 -2.62 6.34
CA HIS A 264 -19.82 -1.22 6.59
C HIS A 264 -20.10 -0.96 8.07
N GLY A 265 -19.40 -0.02 8.66
CA GLY A 265 -19.53 0.41 10.05
C GLY A 265 -18.20 0.86 10.64
N TYR A 266 -18.22 1.39 11.87
CA TYR A 266 -17.00 1.71 12.61
C TYR A 266 -16.22 0.42 12.91
N ASN A 267 -14.92 0.39 12.62
CA ASN A 267 -14.03 -0.77 12.83
C ASN A 267 -14.60 -2.05 12.20
N ALA A 268 -15.06 -1.95 10.96
CA ALA A 268 -15.61 -3.07 10.21
C ALA A 268 -14.59 -3.55 9.17
N ASP A 269 -14.24 -4.85 9.22
CA ASP A 269 -13.24 -5.43 8.32
C ASP A 269 -13.86 -6.33 7.26
N GLY A 270 -13.32 -6.25 6.03
CA GLY A 270 -13.73 -7.14 4.96
C GLY A 270 -13.28 -8.57 5.22
N ILE A 271 -11.97 -8.78 5.33
CA ILE A 271 -11.32 -10.07 5.59
C ILE A 271 -10.34 -9.90 6.75
N HIS A 272 -10.55 -10.66 7.83
CA HIS A 272 -9.71 -10.60 9.03
C HIS A 272 -9.21 -11.99 9.42
N VAL A 273 -7.88 -12.20 9.41
CA VAL A 273 -7.24 -13.48 9.72
C VAL A 273 -6.30 -13.32 10.90
N GLU A 274 -6.77 -13.68 12.11
CA GLU A 274 -5.95 -13.78 13.33
C GLU A 274 -5.42 -15.20 13.58
N ALA A 275 -5.91 -16.15 12.81
CA ALA A 275 -5.55 -17.56 12.95
C ALA A 275 -4.12 -17.82 12.46
N GLU A 276 -3.23 -18.33 13.33
CA GLU A 276 -1.88 -18.70 12.97
C GLU A 276 -1.84 -19.80 11.90
N ASN A 277 -0.88 -19.72 10.97
CA ASN A 277 -0.66 -20.68 9.89
C ASN A 277 -1.90 -20.99 9.03
N SER A 278 -2.91 -20.14 9.08
CA SER A 278 -4.17 -20.31 8.36
C SER A 278 -4.12 -19.66 6.98
N THR A 279 -5.00 -20.10 6.08
CA THR A 279 -4.96 -19.70 4.68
C THR A 279 -6.32 -19.17 4.21
N ALA A 280 -6.29 -18.03 3.51
CA ALA A 280 -7.42 -17.49 2.77
C ALA A 280 -7.07 -17.37 1.28
N GLU A 281 -7.79 -18.06 0.43
CA GLU A 281 -7.54 -18.12 -1.03
C GLU A 281 -8.75 -17.55 -1.78
N PHE A 282 -8.51 -16.63 -2.70
CA PHE A 282 -9.51 -15.95 -3.52
C PHE A 282 -9.15 -16.08 -5.01
N GLY A 283 -10.15 -16.35 -5.85
CA GLY A 283 -10.01 -16.41 -7.30
C GLY A 283 -9.81 -15.03 -7.95
N ASP A 284 -9.88 -15.00 -9.26
CA ASP A 284 -9.79 -13.77 -10.06
C ASP A 284 -11.03 -12.88 -9.82
N ASP A 285 -10.90 -11.57 -10.12
CA ASP A 285 -11.98 -10.59 -10.06
C ASP A 285 -12.61 -10.45 -8.63
N THR A 286 -11.85 -10.71 -7.58
CA THR A 286 -12.30 -10.53 -6.20
C THR A 286 -12.46 -9.04 -5.87
N VAL A 287 -13.56 -8.66 -5.21
CA VAL A 287 -13.86 -7.30 -4.78
C VAL A 287 -14.05 -7.24 -3.26
N VAL A 288 -13.33 -6.35 -2.59
CA VAL A 288 -13.48 -6.08 -1.16
C VAL A 288 -13.74 -4.60 -0.96
N ILE A 289 -14.89 -4.25 -0.36
CA ILE A 289 -15.28 -2.85 -0.11
C ILE A 289 -15.59 -2.69 1.36
N VAL A 290 -14.86 -1.79 2.02
CA VAL A 290 -15.14 -1.43 3.40
C VAL A 290 -15.36 0.05 3.57
N SER A 291 -16.20 0.42 4.54
CA SER A 291 -16.43 1.83 4.85
C SER A 291 -16.72 2.03 6.33
N GLY A 292 -16.10 3.04 6.88
CA GLY A 292 -16.19 3.45 8.28
C GLY A 292 -14.81 3.85 8.79
N GLU A 293 -14.78 4.57 9.90
CA GLU A 293 -13.54 4.89 10.63
C GLU A 293 -12.91 3.61 11.16
N ASP A 294 -11.57 3.49 11.17
CA ASP A 294 -10.79 2.33 11.63
C ASP A 294 -11.05 1.01 10.88
N SER A 295 -11.54 1.04 9.65
CA SER A 295 -11.91 -0.17 8.90
C SER A 295 -10.77 -0.70 8.03
N THR A 296 -10.67 -2.03 7.92
CA THR A 296 -9.61 -2.69 7.13
C THR A 296 -10.20 -3.57 6.02
N GLY A 297 -9.74 -3.37 4.78
CA GLY A 297 -10.14 -4.23 3.66
C GLY A 297 -9.72 -5.68 3.88
N VAL A 298 -8.40 -5.90 4.04
CA VAL A 298 -7.77 -7.23 4.18
C VAL A 298 -6.72 -7.18 5.28
N SER A 299 -6.89 -7.96 6.35
CA SER A 299 -6.02 -8.03 7.51
C SER A 299 -5.52 -9.45 7.78
N PHE A 300 -4.19 -9.63 7.92
CA PHE A 300 -3.54 -10.88 8.31
C PHE A 300 -2.69 -10.65 9.56
N GLY A 301 -3.32 -10.80 10.73
CA GLY A 301 -2.71 -10.63 12.05
C GLY A 301 -2.14 -11.92 12.65
N GLY A 302 -2.50 -13.10 12.14
CA GLY A 302 -1.99 -14.39 12.61
C GLY A 302 -0.58 -14.69 12.11
N ALA A 303 0.32 -15.14 13.00
CA ALA A 303 1.68 -15.52 12.61
C ALA A 303 1.67 -16.63 11.56
N GLY A 304 2.48 -16.48 10.50
CA GLY A 304 2.58 -17.45 9.41
C GLY A 304 1.29 -17.61 8.59
N SER A 305 0.29 -16.75 8.77
CA SER A 305 -0.95 -16.79 7.98
C SER A 305 -0.71 -16.37 6.53
N LYS A 306 -1.51 -16.90 5.60
CA LYS A 306 -1.33 -16.70 4.17
C LYS A 306 -2.62 -16.25 3.48
N GLY A 307 -2.54 -15.12 2.76
CA GLY A 307 -3.55 -14.63 1.82
C GLY A 307 -3.09 -14.82 0.38
N VAL A 308 -3.94 -15.35 -0.48
CA VAL A 308 -3.68 -15.45 -1.93
C VAL A 308 -4.89 -14.95 -2.68
N PHE A 309 -4.68 -13.91 -3.49
CA PHE A 309 -5.70 -13.28 -4.31
C PHE A 309 -5.34 -13.44 -5.79
N GLY A 310 -6.32 -13.77 -6.61
CA GLY A 310 -6.15 -13.87 -8.05
C GLY A 310 -5.91 -12.53 -8.74
N ASN A 311 -6.01 -12.52 -10.07
CA ASN A 311 -5.85 -11.30 -10.87
C ASN A 311 -7.07 -10.38 -10.72
N ASN A 312 -6.88 -9.09 -11.02
CA ASN A 312 -7.92 -8.05 -11.01
C ASN A 312 -8.61 -7.89 -9.64
N THR A 313 -7.94 -8.23 -8.55
CA THR A 313 -8.47 -7.97 -7.20
C THR A 313 -8.64 -6.48 -6.98
N TYR A 314 -9.82 -6.06 -6.51
CA TYR A 314 -10.15 -4.67 -6.18
C TYR A 314 -10.42 -4.54 -4.68
N ILE A 315 -9.71 -3.64 -4.01
CA ILE A 315 -9.90 -3.32 -2.58
C ILE A 315 -10.18 -1.84 -2.47
N GLU A 316 -11.31 -1.49 -1.84
CA GLU A 316 -11.66 -0.11 -1.52
C GLU A 316 -11.91 0.03 -0.02
N ALA A 317 -11.23 0.97 0.62
CA ALA A 317 -11.52 1.34 2.01
C ALA A 317 -11.73 2.84 2.13
N SER A 318 -12.76 3.23 2.89
CA SER A 318 -13.11 4.64 3.06
C SER A 318 -13.44 4.94 4.53
N GLY A 319 -12.79 5.97 5.04
CA GLY A 319 -12.92 6.44 6.43
C GLY A 319 -11.57 6.89 6.97
N GLU A 320 -11.57 7.63 8.06
CA GLU A 320 -10.35 8.01 8.79
C GLU A 320 -9.71 6.76 9.40
N TYR A 321 -8.38 6.65 9.42
CA TYR A 321 -7.58 5.51 9.91
C TYR A 321 -7.84 4.18 9.20
N SER A 322 -8.37 4.20 7.97
CA SER A 322 -8.66 2.98 7.23
C SER A 322 -7.42 2.37 6.58
N GLU A 323 -7.38 1.03 6.51
CA GLU A 323 -6.31 0.30 5.86
C GLU A 323 -6.85 -0.55 4.69
N GLY A 324 -6.18 -0.50 3.54
CA GLY A 324 -6.55 -1.37 2.41
C GLY A 324 -6.08 -2.80 2.66
N VAL A 325 -4.77 -2.98 2.89
CA VAL A 325 -4.11 -4.27 3.11
C VAL A 325 -3.15 -4.17 4.29
N TYR A 326 -3.33 -5.03 5.28
CA TYR A 326 -2.55 -5.07 6.50
C TYR A 326 -1.92 -6.45 6.76
N ALA A 327 -0.60 -6.50 6.92
CA ALA A 327 0.14 -7.69 7.34
C ALA A 327 0.76 -7.44 8.73
N GLY A 328 0.09 -7.92 9.78
CA GLY A 328 0.41 -7.70 11.19
C GLY A 328 0.90 -8.94 11.94
N GLY A 329 0.88 -10.12 11.33
CA GLY A 329 1.39 -11.37 11.90
C GLY A 329 2.85 -11.63 11.52
N GLU A 330 3.69 -12.04 12.47
CA GLU A 330 5.09 -12.44 12.19
C GLU A 330 5.13 -13.51 11.08
N GLY A 331 5.89 -13.26 10.00
CA GLY A 331 6.00 -14.15 8.86
C GLY A 331 4.70 -14.35 8.07
N SER A 332 3.70 -13.51 8.25
CA SER A 332 2.47 -13.55 7.43
C SER A 332 2.75 -13.12 5.99
N SER A 333 1.96 -13.62 5.05
CA SER A 333 2.13 -13.26 3.63
C SER A 333 0.80 -13.00 2.94
N ILE A 334 0.76 -11.93 2.13
CA ILE A 334 -0.38 -11.61 1.28
C ILE A 334 0.12 -11.47 -0.16
N GLU A 335 -0.40 -12.29 -1.06
CA GLU A 335 0.00 -12.34 -2.46
C GLU A 335 -1.18 -11.95 -3.36
N PHE A 336 -0.99 -10.98 -4.24
CA PHE A 336 -1.96 -10.56 -5.26
C PHE A 336 -1.45 -10.92 -6.65
N GLY A 337 -2.34 -11.36 -7.52
CA GLY A 337 -2.08 -11.52 -8.96
C GLY A 337 -1.88 -10.16 -9.65
N SER A 338 -1.86 -10.18 -10.98
CA SER A 338 -1.71 -8.96 -11.79
C SER A 338 -2.97 -8.10 -11.75
N ASN A 339 -2.80 -6.78 -12.03
CA ASN A 339 -3.88 -5.78 -12.05
C ASN A 339 -4.61 -5.61 -10.70
N ALA A 340 -3.97 -5.89 -9.58
CA ALA A 340 -4.56 -5.59 -8.29
C ALA A 340 -4.74 -4.07 -8.12
N SER A 341 -5.89 -3.66 -7.56
CA SER A 341 -6.21 -2.25 -7.33
C SER A 341 -6.59 -2.02 -5.88
N VAL A 342 -5.89 -1.11 -5.20
CA VAL A 342 -6.16 -0.69 -3.82
C VAL A 342 -6.45 0.81 -3.82
N VAL A 343 -7.65 1.19 -3.42
CA VAL A 343 -8.13 2.58 -3.43
C VAL A 343 -8.59 2.98 -2.03
N ILE A 344 -7.91 3.92 -1.42
CA ILE A 344 -8.17 4.36 -0.06
C ILE A 344 -8.52 5.83 -0.02
N THR A 345 -9.58 6.16 0.72
CA THR A 345 -10.01 7.55 0.93
C THR A 345 -10.23 7.81 2.41
N GLY A 346 -9.35 8.60 3.01
CA GLY A 346 -9.44 8.97 4.42
C GLY A 346 -8.12 9.51 4.95
N ASN A 347 -8.20 10.31 6.02
CA ASN A 347 -7.01 10.81 6.69
C ASN A 347 -6.32 9.69 7.48
N ASP A 348 -5.01 9.83 7.71
CA ASP A 348 -4.19 8.86 8.47
C ASP A 348 -4.31 7.40 7.99
N SER A 349 -4.62 7.19 6.72
CA SER A 349 -4.98 5.91 6.14
C SER A 349 -3.81 5.28 5.36
N TYR A 350 -3.86 3.94 5.17
CA TYR A 350 -2.81 3.18 4.50
C TYR A 350 -3.35 2.36 3.33
N GLY A 351 -2.69 2.46 2.18
CA GLY A 351 -2.98 1.58 1.04
C GLY A 351 -2.58 0.14 1.34
N ALA A 352 -1.30 -0.08 1.64
CA ALA A 352 -0.79 -1.35 2.13
C ALA A 352 0.25 -1.11 3.23
N ARG A 353 0.13 -1.86 4.34
CA ARG A 353 0.99 -1.72 5.50
C ARG A 353 1.50 -3.07 6.00
N VAL A 354 2.83 -3.15 6.23
CA VAL A 354 3.44 -4.27 6.94
C VAL A 354 3.94 -3.78 8.29
N TYR A 355 3.46 -4.43 9.38
CA TYR A 355 3.74 -4.04 10.76
C TYR A 355 4.45 -5.13 11.58
N ALA A 356 4.58 -6.35 11.09
CA ALA A 356 5.23 -7.45 11.80
C ALA A 356 6.51 -7.89 11.09
N ALA A 357 7.46 -8.39 11.87
CA ALA A 357 8.73 -8.92 11.37
C ALA A 357 8.51 -10.07 10.37
N ASP A 358 9.38 -10.16 9.36
CA ASP A 358 9.37 -11.18 8.30
C ASP A 358 8.03 -11.25 7.51
N ALA A 359 7.11 -10.30 7.71
CA ALA A 359 5.84 -10.29 6.98
C ALA A 359 5.99 -9.68 5.59
N VAL A 360 5.19 -10.17 4.63
CA VAL A 360 5.33 -9.81 3.22
C VAL A 360 3.97 -9.47 2.58
N ILE A 361 3.91 -8.36 1.86
CA ILE A 361 2.84 -8.08 0.91
C ILE A 361 3.45 -8.05 -0.50
N ASN A 362 2.90 -8.84 -1.43
CA ASN A 362 3.38 -8.93 -2.79
C ASN A 362 2.25 -8.63 -3.79
N PHE A 363 2.39 -7.56 -4.57
CA PHE A 363 1.52 -7.23 -5.69
C PHE A 363 2.16 -7.67 -7.01
N GLY A 364 1.38 -8.30 -7.89
CA GLY A 364 1.81 -8.63 -9.25
C GLY A 364 2.02 -7.41 -10.14
N ASP A 365 2.21 -7.64 -11.43
CA ASP A 365 2.39 -6.57 -12.42
C ASP A 365 1.11 -5.75 -12.60
N ASP A 366 1.25 -4.51 -13.10
CA ASP A 366 0.17 -3.58 -13.41
C ASP A 366 -0.69 -3.19 -12.17
N ALA A 367 -0.13 -3.27 -10.97
CA ALA A 367 -0.83 -2.89 -9.75
C ALA A 367 -1.13 -1.39 -9.68
N VAL A 368 -2.31 -1.04 -9.16
CA VAL A 368 -2.73 0.34 -8.91
C VAL A 368 -2.96 0.54 -7.42
N ILE A 369 -2.21 1.44 -6.79
CA ILE A 369 -2.35 1.75 -5.36
C ILE A 369 -2.55 3.25 -5.23
N SER A 370 -3.72 3.66 -4.78
CA SER A 370 -4.10 5.07 -4.68
C SER A 370 -4.64 5.40 -3.30
N VAL A 371 -4.04 6.38 -2.66
CA VAL A 371 -4.52 6.91 -1.38
C VAL A 371 -4.82 8.39 -1.50
N SER A 372 -5.86 8.84 -0.79
CA SER A 372 -6.21 10.26 -0.71
C SER A 372 -6.68 10.62 0.70
N GLY A 373 -6.08 11.66 1.25
CA GLY A 373 -6.35 12.20 2.58
C GLY A 373 -5.11 12.82 3.20
N GLU A 374 -5.32 13.57 4.29
CA GLU A 374 -4.22 14.09 5.11
C GLU A 374 -3.46 12.92 5.74
N ASP A 375 -2.13 12.99 5.75
CA ASP A 375 -1.24 11.96 6.33
C ASP A 375 -1.47 10.53 5.79
N ALA A 376 -2.05 10.37 4.59
CA ALA A 376 -2.25 9.06 3.97
C ALA A 376 -0.95 8.49 3.38
N LYS A 377 -0.74 7.16 3.48
CA LYS A 377 0.45 6.45 2.97
C LYS A 377 0.05 5.34 2.02
N ALA A 378 0.57 5.37 0.77
CA ALA A 378 0.22 4.32 -0.18
C ALA A 378 0.88 2.99 0.20
N LEU A 379 2.20 2.96 0.46
CA LEU A 379 2.93 1.80 0.94
C LEU A 379 3.73 2.15 2.19
N CYS A 380 3.57 1.38 3.26
CA CYS A 380 4.27 1.59 4.52
C CYS A 380 4.82 0.28 5.09
N VAL A 381 6.12 0.27 5.40
CA VAL A 381 6.77 -0.83 6.12
C VAL A 381 7.31 -0.28 7.44
N SER A 382 6.94 -0.89 8.57
CA SER A 382 7.31 -0.45 9.91
C SER A 382 7.82 -1.58 10.81
N ALA A 383 8.45 -2.62 10.22
CA ALA A 383 8.98 -3.76 10.97
C ALA A 383 10.29 -4.29 10.38
N ASP A 384 11.04 -5.05 11.19
CA ASP A 384 12.30 -5.67 10.82
C ASP A 384 12.10 -6.75 9.75
N ASP A 385 12.99 -6.81 8.75
CA ASP A 385 13.01 -7.79 7.67
C ASP A 385 11.66 -7.93 6.90
N ALA A 386 10.77 -6.97 7.08
CA ALA A 386 9.47 -6.89 6.45
C ALA A 386 9.56 -6.36 5.02
N LEU A 387 8.67 -6.82 4.13
CA LEU A 387 8.75 -6.52 2.71
C LEU A 387 7.39 -6.15 2.12
N ILE A 388 7.36 -5.04 1.37
CA ILE A 388 6.34 -4.82 0.34
C ILE A 388 7.00 -4.91 -1.02
N LYS A 389 6.47 -5.76 -1.89
CA LYS A 389 6.93 -5.89 -3.27
C LYS A 389 5.79 -5.58 -4.23
N VAL A 390 6.09 -4.81 -5.28
CA VAL A 390 5.16 -4.46 -6.35
C VAL A 390 5.81 -4.78 -7.68
N GLY A 391 5.09 -5.44 -8.57
CA GLY A 391 5.57 -5.82 -9.89
C GLY A 391 5.79 -4.64 -10.85
N ASN A 392 5.97 -4.95 -12.11
CA ASN A 392 6.25 -3.95 -13.16
C ASN A 392 4.99 -3.12 -13.51
N ASN A 393 5.21 -1.95 -14.11
CA ASN A 393 4.18 -1.01 -14.60
C ASN A 393 3.23 -0.50 -13.49
N ALA A 394 3.61 -0.55 -12.25
CA ALA A 394 2.79 -0.13 -11.13
C ALA A 394 2.44 1.37 -11.21
N GLN A 395 1.23 1.72 -10.74
CA GLN A 395 0.80 3.09 -10.55
C GLN A 395 0.54 3.33 -9.06
N ILE A 396 1.34 4.18 -8.44
CA ILE A 396 1.25 4.48 -7.01
C ILE A 396 0.97 5.97 -6.87
N THR A 397 -0.14 6.32 -6.24
CA THR A 397 -0.59 7.70 -6.09
C THR A 397 -0.87 8.03 -4.62
N ALA A 398 -0.36 9.15 -4.15
CA ALA A 398 -0.67 9.70 -2.84
C ALA A 398 -1.11 11.16 -3.00
N GLU A 399 -2.32 11.49 -2.52
CA GLU A 399 -2.92 12.81 -2.65
C GLU A 399 -3.34 13.35 -1.28
N GLY A 400 -2.99 14.59 -0.99
CA GLY A 400 -3.36 15.29 0.24
C GLY A 400 -2.17 15.87 0.99
N MET A 401 -2.45 16.55 2.10
CA MET A 401 -1.44 17.10 2.99
C MET A 401 -0.61 15.96 3.62
N ASN A 402 0.72 16.06 3.60
CA ASN A 402 1.65 15.03 4.10
C ASN A 402 1.44 13.62 3.52
N ALA A 403 0.71 13.47 2.42
CA ALA A 403 0.51 12.16 1.83
C ALA A 403 1.82 11.64 1.21
N GLN A 404 2.16 10.36 1.48
CA GLN A 404 3.40 9.73 1.07
C GLN A 404 3.12 8.49 0.20
N ALA A 405 3.87 8.37 -0.91
CA ALA A 405 3.73 7.19 -1.78
C ALA A 405 4.46 5.97 -1.18
N LEU A 406 5.70 6.12 -0.72
CA LEU A 406 6.51 5.05 -0.13
C LEU A 406 7.13 5.52 1.18
N LEU A 407 6.88 4.77 2.26
CA LEU A 407 7.41 5.08 3.58
C LEU A 407 8.01 3.84 4.25
N LEU A 408 9.27 3.95 4.65
CA LEU A 408 9.87 3.06 5.64
C LEU A 408 9.92 3.79 6.98
N TRP A 409 9.16 3.29 7.97
CA TRP A 409 8.98 3.96 9.26
C TRP A 409 10.02 3.51 10.30
N ALA A 410 10.30 4.38 11.26
CA ALA A 410 11.41 4.26 12.22
C ALA A 410 11.39 3.05 13.18
N ASP A 411 10.30 2.32 13.29
CA ASP A 411 10.21 1.21 14.25
C ASP A 411 10.89 -0.10 13.77
N GLY A 412 11.29 -0.19 12.48
CA GLY A 412 11.96 -1.35 11.89
C GLY A 412 13.38 -1.05 11.41
N ASN A 413 14.35 -1.93 11.70
CA ASN A 413 15.78 -1.72 11.37
C ASN A 413 16.21 -2.22 9.98
N SER A 414 15.38 -2.90 9.22
CA SER A 414 15.78 -3.54 7.95
C SER A 414 14.61 -3.76 6.98
N GLY A 415 13.54 -3.00 7.15
CA GLY A 415 12.36 -3.07 6.26
C GLY A 415 12.70 -2.72 4.81
N LYS A 416 11.95 -3.30 3.88
CA LYS A 416 12.19 -3.11 2.44
C LYS A 416 10.91 -2.83 1.65
N ILE A 417 11.02 -1.94 0.66
CA ILE A 417 10.02 -1.76 -0.40
C ILE A 417 10.72 -2.01 -1.75
N GLU A 418 10.19 -2.92 -2.54
CA GLU A 418 10.66 -3.21 -3.91
C GLU A 418 9.59 -2.85 -4.93
N ILE A 419 9.92 -2.02 -5.91
CA ILE A 419 9.05 -1.63 -7.02
C ILE A 419 9.72 -2.09 -8.34
N GLY A 420 8.97 -2.75 -9.21
CA GLY A 420 9.46 -3.20 -10.51
C GLY A 420 9.69 -2.07 -11.53
N ASP A 421 9.96 -2.46 -12.77
CA ASP A 421 10.28 -1.54 -13.86
C ASP A 421 9.03 -0.78 -14.36
N ASN A 422 9.26 0.37 -15.02
CA ASN A 422 8.24 1.23 -15.64
C ASN A 422 7.16 1.77 -14.68
N ALA A 423 7.40 1.79 -13.39
CA ALA A 423 6.45 2.29 -12.42
C ALA A 423 6.22 3.81 -12.57
N THR A 424 5.01 4.25 -12.23
CA THR A 424 4.68 5.67 -12.10
C THR A 424 4.28 5.96 -10.66
N ILE A 425 5.02 6.84 -9.99
CA ILE A 425 4.79 7.26 -8.61
C ILE A 425 4.40 8.73 -8.63
N THR A 426 3.25 9.07 -8.09
CA THR A 426 2.71 10.42 -8.12
C THR A 426 2.34 10.89 -6.71
N GLY A 427 2.78 12.08 -6.34
CA GLY A 427 2.34 12.80 -5.16
C GLY A 427 1.73 14.13 -5.53
N ASN A 428 0.57 14.45 -4.96
CA ASN A 428 -0.08 15.74 -5.10
C ASN A 428 -0.43 16.30 -3.71
N ALA A 429 0.18 17.43 -3.34
CA ALA A 429 -0.10 18.12 -2.08
C ALA A 429 -0.66 19.52 -2.33
N ASP A 430 -1.47 20.03 -1.40
CA ASP A 430 -2.16 21.33 -1.52
C ASP A 430 -1.91 22.28 -0.32
N THR A 431 -1.10 21.90 0.65
CA THR A 431 -0.85 22.66 1.88
C THR A 431 0.62 22.76 2.29
N ASP A 432 0.92 23.65 3.23
CA ASP A 432 2.24 24.23 3.54
C ASP A 432 3.12 23.41 4.49
N TYR A 433 2.84 22.13 4.70
CA TYR A 433 3.61 21.29 5.62
C TYR A 433 4.74 20.54 4.90
N GLN A 434 5.81 20.28 5.65
CA GLN A 434 6.97 19.52 5.18
C GLN A 434 6.53 18.07 4.89
N SER A 435 6.58 17.69 3.62
CA SER A 435 6.28 16.31 3.20
C SER A 435 7.33 15.79 2.24
N ASN A 436 7.60 14.48 2.30
CA ASN A 436 8.46 13.79 1.36
C ASN A 436 7.65 12.68 0.68
N LEU A 437 7.73 12.60 -0.65
CA LEU A 437 6.93 11.62 -1.39
C LEU A 437 7.40 10.18 -1.14
N ILE A 438 8.71 9.97 -1.17
CA ILE A 438 9.38 8.68 -0.93
C ILE A 438 10.38 8.90 0.20
N GLN A 439 10.20 8.20 1.32
CA GLN A 439 10.98 8.46 2.51
C GLN A 439 11.47 7.19 3.21
N VAL A 440 12.75 7.17 3.59
CA VAL A 440 13.35 6.19 4.47
C VAL A 440 13.63 6.85 5.83
N MET A 441 12.83 6.46 6.85
CA MET A 441 12.94 6.85 8.25
C MET A 441 13.31 5.64 9.13
N SER A 442 13.91 4.61 8.57
CA SER A 442 14.24 3.34 9.21
C SER A 442 15.74 3.12 9.11
N GLU A 443 16.38 2.75 10.21
CA GLU A 443 17.80 2.40 10.23
C GLU A 443 18.04 1.19 9.30
N ASN A 444 18.96 1.34 8.34
CA ASN A 444 19.27 0.35 7.30
C ASN A 444 18.09 -0.06 6.39
N GLY A 445 16.97 0.65 6.43
CA GLY A 445 15.83 0.40 5.54
C GLY A 445 16.18 0.66 4.06
N VAL A 446 15.59 -0.10 3.14
CA VAL A 446 15.91 -0.02 1.71
C VAL A 446 14.65 0.13 0.84
N ILE A 447 14.60 1.16 0.02
CA ILE A 447 13.64 1.29 -1.08
C ILE A 447 14.39 1.03 -2.40
N GLU A 448 13.98 0.00 -3.13
CA GLU A 448 14.51 -0.32 -4.46
C GLU A 448 13.43 -0.11 -5.52
N ILE A 449 13.75 0.66 -6.57
CA ILE A 449 12.84 0.96 -7.68
C ILE A 449 13.56 0.60 -8.97
N GLY A 450 12.90 -0.12 -9.86
CA GLY A 450 13.46 -0.63 -11.11
C GLY A 450 13.78 0.43 -12.16
N ASP A 451 13.93 0.00 -13.39
CA ASP A 451 14.28 0.84 -14.53
C ASP A 451 13.06 1.62 -15.07
N ASP A 452 13.33 2.75 -15.76
CA ASP A 452 12.35 3.58 -16.48
C ASP A 452 11.20 4.11 -15.60
N VAL A 453 11.44 4.32 -14.31
CA VAL A 453 10.46 4.87 -13.37
C VAL A 453 10.16 6.33 -13.65
N LYS A 454 8.91 6.74 -13.41
CA LYS A 454 8.46 8.13 -13.43
C LYS A 454 7.99 8.56 -12.05
N ILE A 455 8.62 9.57 -11.48
CA ILE A 455 8.26 10.13 -10.18
C ILE A 455 7.79 11.57 -10.43
N ASN A 456 6.53 11.85 -10.09
CA ASN A 456 5.92 13.17 -10.22
C ASN A 456 5.52 13.65 -8.83
N TYR A 457 6.07 14.80 -8.40
CA TYR A 457 5.75 15.40 -7.12
C TYR A 457 5.29 16.83 -7.34
N ASN A 458 3.98 17.07 -7.14
CA ASN A 458 3.32 18.31 -7.51
C ASN A 458 2.72 18.99 -6.28
N TYR A 459 2.98 20.29 -6.15
CA TYR A 459 2.32 21.16 -5.19
C TYR A 459 1.35 22.09 -5.92
N THR A 460 0.13 22.15 -5.45
CA THR A 460 -0.94 22.95 -6.06
C THR A 460 -1.33 24.19 -5.24
N GLY A 461 -0.70 24.40 -4.07
CA GLY A 461 -0.88 25.58 -3.20
C GLY A 461 -0.15 26.84 -3.72
N THR A 462 -0.12 27.87 -2.88
CA THR A 462 0.43 29.20 -3.24
C THR A 462 1.67 29.61 -2.43
N ASP A 463 2.01 28.88 -1.39
CA ASP A 463 3.11 29.22 -0.50
C ASP A 463 4.38 28.40 -0.83
N GLU A 464 5.53 28.81 -0.34
CA GLU A 464 6.78 28.03 -0.50
C GLU A 464 6.72 26.83 0.45
N VAL A 465 6.90 25.62 -0.08
CA VAL A 465 6.79 24.38 0.68
C VAL A 465 8.11 23.62 0.68
N ILE A 466 8.49 23.16 1.87
CA ILE A 466 9.67 22.32 2.07
C ILE A 466 9.27 20.86 1.89
N GLY A 467 9.92 20.16 0.96
CA GLY A 467 9.69 18.73 0.76
C GLY A 467 10.50 18.19 -0.41
N SER A 468 10.90 16.94 -0.30
CA SER A 468 11.71 16.26 -1.30
C SER A 468 10.97 15.12 -1.98
N ALA A 469 11.19 14.91 -3.27
CA ALA A 469 10.67 13.73 -3.95
C ALA A 469 11.25 12.45 -3.33
N LEU A 470 12.54 12.46 -2.93
CA LEU A 470 13.23 11.35 -2.26
C LEU A 470 13.93 11.86 -1.00
N SER A 471 13.80 11.15 0.12
CA SER A 471 14.46 11.55 1.37
C SER A 471 14.96 10.33 2.16
N VAL A 472 16.21 10.39 2.63
CA VAL A 472 16.80 9.44 3.58
C VAL A 472 17.16 10.22 4.85
N THR A 473 16.43 9.95 5.95
CA THR A 473 16.56 10.72 7.19
C THR A 473 17.26 9.95 8.31
N ASP A 474 17.24 8.62 8.29
CA ASP A 474 17.85 7.79 9.31
C ASP A 474 19.14 7.08 8.85
N ALA A 475 19.90 6.60 9.84
CA ALA A 475 21.23 6.05 9.63
C ALA A 475 21.22 4.79 8.75
N GLY A 476 22.11 4.75 7.76
CA GLY A 476 22.28 3.60 6.87
C GLY A 476 21.11 3.34 5.91
N GLY A 477 20.06 4.18 5.95
CA GLY A 477 18.91 4.07 5.05
C GLY A 477 19.31 4.24 3.57
N LYS A 478 18.59 3.57 2.65
CA LYS A 478 18.94 3.59 1.22
C LYS A 478 17.73 3.73 0.31
N ILE A 479 17.92 4.52 -0.75
CA ILE A 479 17.04 4.55 -1.92
C ILE A 479 17.86 4.21 -3.15
N VAL A 480 17.48 3.17 -3.88
CA VAL A 480 18.15 2.71 -5.10
C VAL A 480 17.16 2.78 -6.25
N ILE A 481 17.48 3.53 -7.30
CA ILE A 481 16.64 3.68 -8.49
C ILE A 481 17.43 3.23 -9.72
N GLY A 482 16.80 2.44 -10.56
CA GLY A 482 17.39 1.90 -11.79
C GLY A 482 17.67 2.94 -12.86
N ASN A 483 17.91 2.48 -14.08
CA ASN A 483 18.25 3.33 -15.23
C ASN A 483 17.01 4.03 -15.77
N GLY A 484 17.19 5.16 -16.44
CA GLY A 484 16.13 5.86 -17.16
C GLY A 484 15.12 6.59 -16.27
N ALA A 485 15.43 6.80 -14.99
CA ALA A 485 14.54 7.47 -14.06
C ALA A 485 14.21 8.90 -14.51
N VAL A 486 12.93 9.26 -14.46
CA VAL A 486 12.41 10.60 -14.76
C VAL A 486 11.74 11.15 -13.52
N ILE A 487 12.31 12.21 -12.93
CA ILE A 487 11.80 12.84 -11.71
C ILE A 487 11.38 14.27 -12.04
N ARG A 488 10.11 14.59 -11.78
CA ARG A 488 9.52 15.92 -11.98
C ARG A 488 9.00 16.43 -10.65
N VAL A 489 9.52 17.56 -10.21
CA VAL A 489 9.11 18.25 -8.98
C VAL A 489 8.57 19.62 -9.36
N ASP A 490 7.36 19.91 -8.98
CA ASP A 490 6.69 21.19 -9.25
C ASP A 490 6.22 21.83 -7.94
N GLY A 491 6.79 23.00 -7.60
CA GLY A 491 6.43 23.78 -6.42
C GLY A 491 7.09 23.34 -5.09
N PHE A 492 7.76 22.20 -5.03
CA PHE A 492 8.58 21.78 -3.88
C PHE A 492 10.06 22.11 -4.05
N ASP A 493 10.82 22.16 -2.96
CA ASP A 493 12.20 22.61 -2.94
C ASP A 493 13.26 21.49 -3.02
N GLY A 494 12.87 20.21 -2.98
CA GLY A 494 13.80 19.07 -2.97
C GLY A 494 13.56 18.02 -4.06
N GLY A 495 14.63 17.67 -4.79
CA GLY A 495 14.63 16.49 -5.67
C GLY A 495 14.99 15.22 -4.91
N ALA A 496 16.22 15.16 -4.35
CA ALA A 496 16.65 14.07 -3.49
C ALA A 496 17.53 14.60 -2.35
N GLU A 497 17.26 14.13 -1.12
CA GLU A 497 17.94 14.60 0.08
C GLU A 497 18.39 13.43 0.98
N ILE A 498 19.63 13.52 1.46
CA ILE A 498 20.21 12.59 2.43
C ILE A 498 20.69 13.39 3.63
N ILE A 499 20.03 13.22 4.78
CA ILE A 499 20.43 13.80 6.07
C ILE A 499 20.80 12.74 7.12
N GLY A 500 20.43 11.48 6.89
CA GLY A 500 20.81 10.36 7.74
C GLY A 500 22.27 9.97 7.60
N ASP A 501 22.94 9.67 8.73
CA ASP A 501 24.34 9.27 8.77
C ASP A 501 24.54 7.93 8.02
N GLY A 502 25.53 7.85 7.13
CA GLY A 502 25.77 6.68 6.28
C GLY A 502 24.64 6.37 5.28
N GLY A 503 23.67 7.28 5.15
CA GLY A 503 22.57 7.14 4.19
C GLY A 503 23.03 7.17 2.74
N GLU A 504 22.31 6.50 1.85
CA GLU A 504 22.66 6.43 0.43
C GLU A 504 21.43 6.65 -0.47
N ILE A 505 21.59 7.51 -1.49
CA ILE A 505 20.70 7.52 -2.65
C ILE A 505 21.53 7.20 -3.90
N SER A 506 21.08 6.23 -4.68
CA SER A 506 21.75 5.86 -5.93
C SER A 506 20.79 5.82 -7.11
N PHE A 507 21.23 6.38 -8.22
CA PHE A 507 20.56 6.35 -9.51
C PHE A 507 21.42 5.62 -10.54
N GLY A 508 20.78 4.81 -11.37
CA GLY A 508 21.40 4.24 -12.55
C GLY A 508 21.69 5.27 -13.63
N ASP A 509 21.93 4.81 -14.85
CA ASP A 509 22.22 5.66 -16.01
C ASP A 509 20.97 6.42 -16.49
N ASN A 510 21.19 7.58 -17.13
CA ASN A 510 20.16 8.39 -17.79
C ASN A 510 19.10 8.99 -16.85
N LEU A 511 19.46 9.36 -15.63
CA LEU A 511 18.58 10.16 -14.75
C LEU A 511 18.18 11.48 -15.44
N ASP A 512 16.89 11.82 -15.44
CA ASP A 512 16.35 13.14 -15.83
C ASP A 512 15.54 13.74 -14.68
N LEU A 513 16.19 14.58 -13.86
CA LEU A 513 15.56 15.31 -12.74
C LEU A 513 15.27 16.75 -13.13
N SER A 514 14.05 17.21 -12.90
CA SER A 514 13.73 18.64 -13.01
C SER A 514 12.89 19.16 -11.85
N ILE A 515 13.22 20.36 -11.36
CA ILE A 515 12.49 21.10 -10.34
C ILE A 515 12.11 22.47 -10.92
N VAL A 516 10.84 22.84 -10.79
CA VAL A 516 10.30 24.09 -11.34
C VAL A 516 9.34 24.77 -10.34
N ASN A 517 9.08 26.06 -10.58
CA ASN A 517 8.09 26.86 -9.84
C ASN A 517 8.37 26.98 -8.32
N THR A 518 9.63 26.99 -7.92
CA THR A 518 10.04 27.13 -6.52
C THR A 518 11.29 28.01 -6.39
N SER A 519 11.56 28.47 -5.18
CA SER A 519 12.82 29.13 -4.78
C SER A 519 13.51 28.27 -3.71
N TYR A 520 14.83 28.51 -3.52
CA TYR A 520 15.64 27.75 -2.52
C TYR A 520 15.73 26.25 -2.77
N ALA A 521 15.52 25.82 -4.02
CA ALA A 521 15.49 24.41 -4.38
C ALA A 521 16.88 23.75 -4.28
N ASN A 522 16.90 22.48 -3.84
CA ASN A 522 18.05 21.61 -3.92
C ASN A 522 17.72 20.44 -4.85
N GLY A 523 18.41 20.36 -5.98
CA GLY A 523 18.24 19.24 -6.90
C GLY A 523 18.63 17.93 -6.22
N LEU A 524 19.89 17.86 -5.79
CA LEU A 524 20.45 16.73 -5.04
C LEU A 524 21.21 17.28 -3.82
N ARG A 525 20.85 16.84 -2.61
CA ARG A 525 21.44 17.29 -1.35
C ARG A 525 22.02 16.15 -0.51
N VAL A 526 23.26 16.31 -0.05
CA VAL A 526 23.91 15.36 0.87
C VAL A 526 24.38 16.12 2.11
N ALA A 527 23.83 15.78 3.28
CA ALA A 527 24.08 16.51 4.53
C ALA A 527 24.33 15.62 5.78
N GLY A 528 24.24 14.30 5.69
CA GLY A 528 24.54 13.36 6.79
C GLY A 528 26.02 12.98 6.85
N GLU A 529 26.54 12.58 8.03
CA GLU A 529 27.91 12.05 8.20
C GLU A 529 28.08 10.76 7.39
N ASP A 530 29.17 10.64 6.62
CA ASP A 530 29.46 9.53 5.72
C ASP A 530 28.33 9.24 4.68
N ALA A 531 27.41 10.16 4.48
CA ALA A 531 26.32 10.02 3.54
C ALA A 531 26.80 10.08 2.09
N ARG A 532 26.15 9.32 1.21
CA ARG A 532 26.62 9.10 -0.15
C ARG A 532 25.51 9.22 -1.19
N LEU A 533 25.77 10.01 -2.22
CA LEU A 533 24.99 10.08 -3.45
C LEU A 533 25.77 9.45 -4.61
N VAL A 534 25.15 8.57 -5.38
CA VAL A 534 25.73 7.99 -6.59
C VAL A 534 24.80 8.20 -7.77
N VAL A 535 25.31 8.73 -8.87
CA VAL A 535 24.53 8.99 -10.08
C VAL A 535 25.29 8.39 -11.27
N GLY A 536 24.61 7.56 -12.06
CA GLY A 536 25.19 6.93 -13.24
C GLY A 536 25.53 7.86 -14.40
N ASP A 537 25.78 7.29 -15.57
CA ASP A 537 26.14 8.02 -16.78
C ASP A 537 24.95 8.82 -17.36
N ASN A 538 25.24 9.92 -18.06
CA ASN A 538 24.30 10.75 -18.83
C ASN A 538 23.18 11.38 -17.96
N ALA A 539 23.41 11.60 -16.69
CA ALA A 539 22.45 12.26 -15.82
C ALA A 539 22.19 13.72 -16.26
N LYS A 540 20.94 14.13 -16.16
CA LYS A 540 20.53 15.52 -16.39
C LYS A 540 19.74 16.02 -15.17
N ILE A 541 20.23 17.12 -14.56
CA ILE A 541 19.59 17.79 -13.45
C ILE A 541 19.30 19.21 -13.88
N HIS A 542 18.04 19.62 -13.84
CA HIS A 542 17.59 20.94 -14.26
C HIS A 542 16.72 21.57 -13.19
N ILE A 543 17.19 22.69 -12.63
CA ILE A 543 16.50 23.47 -11.62
C ILE A 543 16.14 24.83 -12.21
N ASN A 544 14.88 25.22 -12.09
CA ASN A 544 14.40 26.53 -12.47
C ASN A 544 13.80 27.25 -11.25
N GLY A 545 14.65 28.00 -10.55
CA GLY A 545 14.28 28.73 -9.33
C GLY A 545 15.46 29.54 -8.79
N SER A 546 15.19 30.67 -8.14
CA SER A 546 16.22 31.51 -7.52
C SER A 546 16.68 30.94 -6.17
N TYR A 547 17.90 31.29 -5.75
CA TYR A 547 18.54 30.85 -4.52
C TYR A 547 18.66 29.30 -4.39
N SER A 548 18.86 28.64 -5.53
CA SER A 548 18.79 27.19 -5.64
C SER A 548 20.15 26.57 -5.91
N ASP A 549 20.34 25.33 -5.45
CA ASP A 549 21.52 24.52 -5.71
C ASP A 549 21.15 23.30 -6.59
N GLY A 550 21.86 23.12 -7.72
CA GLY A 550 21.69 21.91 -8.55
C GLY A 550 22.16 20.67 -7.81
N VAL A 551 23.37 20.74 -7.25
CA VAL A 551 23.96 19.72 -6.38
C VAL A 551 24.56 20.43 -5.15
N LEU A 552 24.14 20.04 -3.95
CA LEU A 552 24.66 20.52 -2.69
C LEU A 552 25.22 19.36 -1.85
N VAL A 553 26.52 19.39 -1.59
CA VAL A 553 27.18 18.44 -0.69
C VAL A 553 27.80 19.19 0.46
N GLY A 554 27.26 19.05 1.64
CA GLY A 554 27.81 19.71 2.80
C GLY A 554 26.80 20.03 3.89
N ALA A 555 27.30 20.01 5.13
CA ALA A 555 26.63 20.48 6.32
C ALA A 555 27.64 20.86 7.39
N SER A 556 27.25 21.68 8.37
CA SER A 556 28.11 22.03 9.51
C SER A 556 28.22 20.87 10.47
N GLY A 557 29.45 20.48 10.83
CA GLY A 557 29.74 19.50 11.87
C GLY A 557 29.79 18.02 11.43
N TYR A 558 29.53 17.72 10.16
CA TYR A 558 29.57 16.36 9.60
C TYR A 558 30.80 16.16 8.70
N ASP A 559 31.22 14.90 8.52
CA ASP A 559 32.38 14.47 7.72
C ASP A 559 32.00 13.39 6.70
N GLY A 560 32.86 13.13 5.71
CA GLY A 560 32.71 12.01 4.77
C GLY A 560 31.57 12.13 3.73
N MET A 561 30.85 13.25 3.72
CA MET A 561 29.77 13.49 2.73
C MET A 561 30.30 13.43 1.30
N SER A 562 29.62 12.68 0.42
CA SER A 562 30.09 12.54 -0.96
C SER A 562 28.97 12.43 -2.00
N ALA A 563 29.25 12.97 -3.21
CA ALA A 563 28.46 12.75 -4.40
C ALA A 563 29.38 12.34 -5.56
N ALA A 564 28.99 11.29 -6.29
CA ALA A 564 29.70 10.80 -7.45
C ALA A 564 28.80 10.70 -8.67
N PHE A 565 29.24 11.28 -9.78
CA PHE A 565 28.52 11.29 -11.06
C PHE A 565 29.31 10.53 -12.12
N GLY A 566 28.62 9.73 -12.94
CA GLY A 566 29.18 9.11 -14.13
C GLY A 566 29.56 10.15 -15.22
N LYS A 567 29.90 9.65 -16.40
CA LYS A 567 30.25 10.52 -17.54
C LYS A 567 29.04 11.23 -18.13
N ASN A 568 29.28 12.36 -18.83
CA ASN A 568 28.28 13.18 -19.50
C ASN A 568 27.19 13.76 -18.56
N ALA A 569 27.46 13.89 -17.27
CA ALA A 569 26.52 14.53 -16.34
C ALA A 569 26.25 16.00 -16.77
N GLN A 570 25.01 16.41 -16.77
CA GLN A 570 24.59 17.76 -17.10
C GLN A 570 23.82 18.36 -15.92
N ILE A 571 24.37 19.43 -15.33
CA ILE A 571 23.74 20.19 -14.24
C ILE A 571 23.37 21.58 -14.79
N ILE A 572 22.09 21.92 -14.78
CA ILE A 572 21.56 23.19 -15.29
C ILE A 572 20.76 23.85 -14.16
N VAL A 573 21.14 25.07 -13.80
CA VAL A 573 20.40 25.91 -12.86
C VAL A 573 20.04 27.24 -13.52
N GLU A 574 18.75 27.61 -13.45
CA GLU A 574 18.19 28.82 -14.01
C GLU A 574 17.49 29.61 -12.90
N GLY A 575 18.03 30.74 -12.51
CA GLY A 575 17.50 31.62 -11.46
C GLY A 575 18.61 32.43 -10.77
N ASP A 576 18.25 33.55 -10.20
CA ASP A 576 19.22 34.46 -9.57
C ASP A 576 19.78 33.86 -8.26
N SER A 577 21.03 34.21 -7.95
CA SER A 577 21.71 33.83 -6.70
C SER A 577 21.79 32.30 -6.46
N SER A 578 21.95 31.54 -7.53
CA SER A 578 21.89 30.09 -7.54
C SER A 578 23.24 29.44 -7.89
N ASN A 579 23.48 28.21 -7.42
CA ASN A 579 24.70 27.46 -7.70
C ASN A 579 24.38 26.18 -8.47
N ALA A 580 25.11 25.88 -9.55
CA ALA A 580 24.91 24.61 -10.23
C ALA A 580 25.50 23.45 -9.41
N VAL A 581 26.75 23.61 -8.89
CA VAL A 581 27.41 22.64 -8.01
C VAL A 581 28.01 23.35 -6.81
N ARG A 582 27.64 22.97 -5.60
CA ARG A 582 28.18 23.51 -4.37
C ARG A 582 28.63 22.39 -3.43
N ALA A 583 29.90 22.45 -3.02
CA ALA A 583 30.44 21.59 -1.95
C ALA A 583 30.95 22.47 -0.81
N GLU A 584 30.46 22.28 0.41
CA GLU A 584 30.78 23.17 1.52
C GLU A 584 30.84 22.43 2.83
N ALA A 585 32.00 22.45 3.47
CA ALA A 585 32.19 21.86 4.80
C ALA A 585 32.79 22.89 5.75
N TRP A 586 32.16 23.08 6.90
CA TRP A 586 32.63 23.97 7.95
C TRP A 586 33.31 23.14 9.06
N ASP A 587 34.20 23.73 9.82
CA ASP A 587 34.89 23.13 10.96
C ASP A 587 35.99 22.09 10.62
N GLY A 588 36.62 22.18 9.42
CA GLY A 588 37.79 21.38 9.04
C GLY A 588 37.49 19.93 8.63
N LYS A 589 36.22 19.63 8.44
CA LYS A 589 35.72 18.37 7.88
C LYS A 589 35.47 18.54 6.38
N GLY A 590 35.58 17.49 5.58
CA GLY A 590 35.58 17.59 4.13
C GLY A 590 34.28 17.10 3.48
N ALA A 591 33.90 17.75 2.39
CA ALA A 591 32.87 17.26 1.46
C ALA A 591 33.53 16.92 0.12
N LYS A 592 33.06 15.85 -0.56
CA LYS A 592 33.60 15.43 -1.85
C LYS A 592 32.53 15.38 -2.93
N VAL A 593 32.81 16.00 -4.08
CA VAL A 593 32.02 15.80 -5.31
C VAL A 593 32.96 15.33 -6.42
N GLU A 594 32.59 14.27 -7.11
CA GLU A 594 33.37 13.68 -8.20
C GLU A 594 32.51 13.58 -9.46
N PHE A 595 33.04 14.07 -10.58
CA PHE A 595 32.41 13.96 -11.90
C PHE A 595 33.26 13.10 -12.81
N GLY A 596 32.62 12.18 -13.53
CA GLY A 596 33.22 11.47 -14.66
C GLY A 596 33.48 12.37 -15.85
N ALA A 597 33.88 11.78 -16.97
CA ALA A 597 34.26 12.50 -18.19
C ALA A 597 33.12 13.39 -18.76
N ASP A 598 33.52 14.49 -19.36
CA ASP A 598 32.67 15.35 -20.19
C ASP A 598 31.45 15.96 -19.45
N ALA A 599 31.61 16.31 -18.18
CA ALA A 599 30.59 16.97 -17.39
C ALA A 599 30.25 18.38 -17.95
N GLN A 600 28.96 18.74 -17.90
CA GLN A 600 28.46 20.06 -18.35
C GLN A 600 27.75 20.77 -17.18
N ILE A 601 28.29 21.91 -16.78
CA ILE A 601 27.74 22.71 -15.68
C ILE A 601 27.27 24.06 -16.26
N ILE A 602 25.99 24.34 -16.12
CA ILE A 602 25.35 25.53 -16.72
C ILE A 602 24.59 26.29 -15.65
N ALA A 603 24.94 27.56 -15.44
CA ALA A 603 24.19 28.46 -14.56
C ALA A 603 23.75 29.71 -15.30
N LYS A 604 22.47 30.08 -15.16
CA LYS A 604 21.84 31.23 -15.81
C LYS A 604 21.03 32.02 -14.78
N GLY A 605 21.20 33.31 -14.78
CA GLY A 605 20.61 34.27 -13.85
C GLY A 605 21.66 35.29 -13.39
N ASP A 606 21.30 36.22 -12.53
CA ASP A 606 22.23 37.16 -11.94
C ASP A 606 22.84 36.60 -10.65
N ALA A 607 24.12 36.93 -10.39
CA ALA A 607 24.86 36.44 -9.21
C ALA A 607 24.89 34.92 -9.06
N VAL A 608 25.06 34.18 -10.16
CA VAL A 608 25.07 32.71 -10.17
C VAL A 608 26.49 32.15 -10.11
N MET A 609 26.62 30.91 -9.61
CA MET A 609 27.89 30.17 -9.61
C MET A 609 27.76 28.84 -10.38
N GLY A 610 28.76 28.55 -11.20
CA GLY A 610 28.86 27.24 -11.85
C GLY A 610 29.32 26.20 -10.86
N VAL A 611 30.50 26.38 -10.27
CA VAL A 611 31.10 25.44 -9.30
C VAL A 611 31.63 26.23 -8.10
N SER A 612 31.21 25.89 -6.90
CA SER A 612 31.67 26.51 -5.65
C SER A 612 32.15 25.45 -4.66
N ALA A 613 33.39 25.58 -4.20
CA ALA A 613 33.97 24.73 -3.16
C ALA A 613 34.42 25.58 -1.97
N GLY A 614 33.97 25.23 -0.74
CA GLY A 614 34.30 25.97 0.48
C GLY A 614 34.65 25.07 1.65
N GLY A 615 35.65 25.48 2.47
CA GLY A 615 36.08 24.78 3.68
C GLY A 615 37.24 23.82 3.47
N GLU A 616 38.00 23.61 4.59
CA GLU A 616 39.17 22.71 4.57
C GLU A 616 38.76 21.28 4.21
N ASN A 617 39.60 20.59 3.44
CA ASN A 617 39.40 19.23 2.93
C ASN A 617 38.18 19.03 2.00
N THR A 618 37.51 20.08 1.62
CA THR A 618 36.45 20.00 0.59
C THR A 618 37.08 19.89 -0.80
N ILE A 619 36.62 18.94 -1.62
CA ILE A 619 37.18 18.65 -2.92
C ILE A 619 36.05 18.50 -3.96
N ILE A 620 36.21 19.19 -5.09
CA ILE A 620 35.43 18.92 -6.30
C ILE A 620 36.39 18.43 -7.38
N ASP A 621 36.26 17.21 -7.83
CA ASP A 621 37.12 16.56 -8.81
C ASP A 621 36.36 16.30 -10.12
N PHE A 622 36.91 16.78 -11.24
CA PHE A 622 36.53 16.38 -12.58
C PHE A 622 37.62 15.46 -13.14
N THR A 623 37.34 14.20 -13.28
CA THR A 623 38.32 13.16 -13.64
C THR A 623 38.81 13.24 -15.07
N GLU A 624 38.11 14.02 -15.93
CA GLU A 624 38.53 14.34 -17.31
C GLU A 624 38.06 15.75 -17.68
N ASN A 625 37.37 15.92 -18.83
CA ASN A 625 36.96 17.25 -19.32
C ASN A 625 35.72 17.76 -18.56
N VAL A 626 35.65 19.08 -18.42
CA VAL A 626 34.46 19.80 -17.96
C VAL A 626 34.15 21.00 -18.83
N ASN A 627 32.85 21.27 -19.03
CA ASN A 627 32.40 22.53 -19.64
C ASN A 627 31.54 23.30 -18.63
N VAL A 628 32.02 24.45 -18.17
CA VAL A 628 31.29 25.35 -17.27
C VAL A 628 30.83 26.56 -18.09
N THR A 629 29.52 26.83 -18.09
CA THR A 629 28.94 27.96 -18.83
C THR A 629 28.07 28.80 -17.91
N ILE A 630 28.36 30.09 -17.80
CA ILE A 630 27.63 31.10 -17.04
C ILE A 630 26.97 32.08 -18.00
N GLY A 631 25.63 32.16 -17.95
CA GLY A 631 24.85 32.92 -18.92
C GLY A 631 24.98 32.43 -20.36
N THR A 632 24.54 33.19 -21.30
CA THR A 632 24.73 32.98 -22.75
C THR A 632 24.96 34.33 -23.44
N GLU A 633 25.42 34.33 -24.70
CA GLU A 633 25.57 35.57 -25.48
C GLU A 633 24.27 36.37 -25.62
N THR A 634 23.12 35.72 -25.60
CA THR A 634 21.78 36.32 -25.72
C THR A 634 21.11 36.62 -24.37
N VAL A 635 21.47 35.91 -23.31
CA VAL A 635 20.98 36.10 -21.95
C VAL A 635 22.21 36.06 -21.03
N PRO A 636 22.94 37.17 -20.89
CA PRO A 636 24.10 37.24 -20.03
C PRO A 636 23.70 37.16 -18.53
N SER A 637 24.55 36.57 -17.70
CA SER A 637 24.46 36.59 -16.24
C SER A 637 25.30 37.72 -15.67
N ASN A 638 24.68 38.65 -14.96
CA ASN A 638 25.31 39.86 -14.48
C ASN A 638 25.54 39.85 -12.96
N ASN A 639 25.98 40.96 -12.39
CA ASN A 639 26.08 41.23 -10.96
C ASN A 639 26.99 40.28 -10.19
N GLY A 640 28.18 39.96 -10.75
CA GLY A 640 29.16 39.18 -10.03
C GLY A 640 28.87 37.68 -10.04
N SER A 641 28.65 37.10 -11.22
CA SER A 641 28.55 35.66 -11.42
C SER A 641 29.93 34.99 -11.53
N TRP A 642 30.05 33.72 -11.10
CA TRP A 642 31.34 33.02 -11.08
C TRP A 642 31.27 31.68 -11.84
N GLY A 643 32.32 31.39 -12.62
CA GLY A 643 32.52 30.10 -13.27
C GLY A 643 32.89 29.02 -12.27
N ILE A 644 34.08 29.14 -11.66
CA ILE A 644 34.58 28.25 -10.61
C ILE A 644 35.15 29.10 -9.46
N GLU A 645 34.70 28.83 -8.25
CA GLU A 645 35.22 29.38 -7.00
C GLU A 645 35.78 28.29 -6.08
N ALA A 646 36.94 28.53 -5.47
CA ALA A 646 37.49 27.76 -4.38
C ALA A 646 37.87 28.67 -3.20
N SER A 647 37.39 28.37 -2.00
CA SER A 647 37.58 29.19 -0.80
C SER A 647 37.92 28.40 0.45
N SER A 648 38.56 29.06 1.43
CA SER A 648 38.76 28.49 2.79
C SER A 648 39.43 27.13 2.83
N GLY A 649 40.44 26.86 1.97
CA GLY A 649 41.19 25.63 1.91
C GLY A 649 40.60 24.52 1.06
N ALA A 650 39.46 24.78 0.38
CA ALA A 650 38.87 23.84 -0.58
C ALA A 650 39.69 23.72 -1.87
N THR A 651 39.54 22.61 -2.58
CA THR A 651 40.22 22.35 -3.84
C THR A 651 39.24 21.98 -4.96
N VAL A 652 39.42 22.59 -6.15
CA VAL A 652 38.74 22.14 -7.37
C VAL A 652 39.81 21.67 -8.36
N ASN A 653 39.72 20.39 -8.79
CA ASN A 653 40.65 19.77 -9.74
C ASN A 653 39.93 19.45 -11.05
N VAL A 654 40.65 19.62 -12.18
CA VAL A 654 40.25 19.16 -13.51
C VAL A 654 41.42 18.45 -14.17
N ASP A 655 41.32 17.14 -14.34
CA ASP A 655 42.37 16.29 -14.94
C ASP A 655 42.34 16.24 -16.48
N GLY A 656 41.65 17.12 -17.13
CA GLY A 656 41.58 17.20 -18.59
C GLY A 656 41.45 18.62 -19.09
N LEU A 657 40.56 18.86 -20.06
CA LEU A 657 40.27 20.17 -20.55
C LEU A 657 39.13 20.82 -19.74
N ALA A 658 39.44 21.91 -19.04
CA ALA A 658 38.44 22.82 -18.49
C ALA A 658 38.05 23.87 -19.56
N GLN A 659 36.84 23.80 -20.08
CA GLN A 659 36.28 24.86 -20.93
C GLN A 659 35.33 25.71 -20.07
N ILE A 660 35.67 27.01 -19.90
CA ILE A 660 34.93 27.90 -19.01
C ILE A 660 34.48 29.12 -19.82
N ASN A 661 33.16 29.27 -19.99
CA ASN A 661 32.57 30.35 -20.76
C ASN A 661 31.72 31.23 -19.84
N ILE A 662 32.03 32.49 -19.74
CA ILE A 662 31.33 33.48 -18.92
C ILE A 662 30.76 34.56 -19.83
N PHE A 663 29.46 34.78 -19.76
CA PHE A 663 28.75 35.84 -20.46
C PHE A 663 28.02 36.71 -19.45
N GLY A 664 28.53 37.94 -19.17
CA GLY A 664 27.90 38.86 -18.22
C GLY A 664 28.83 39.97 -17.74
N GLU A 665 28.27 41.04 -17.16
CA GLU A 665 29.03 42.13 -16.57
C GLU A 665 29.45 41.81 -15.13
N ASP A 666 30.61 42.39 -14.70
CA ASP A 666 31.19 42.24 -13.36
C ASP A 666 31.39 40.77 -12.91
N SER A 667 31.55 39.83 -13.86
CA SER A 667 31.60 38.39 -13.62
C SER A 667 33.04 37.84 -13.69
N MET A 668 33.25 36.64 -13.11
CA MET A 668 34.57 36.02 -12.96
C MET A 668 34.61 34.60 -13.50
N GLY A 669 35.66 34.24 -14.25
CA GLY A 669 35.87 32.88 -14.75
C GLY A 669 36.34 31.96 -13.65
N LEU A 670 37.48 32.25 -13.04
CA LEU A 670 38.05 31.53 -11.89
C LEU A 670 38.32 32.48 -10.73
N GLN A 671 38.01 32.07 -9.52
CA GLN A 671 38.38 32.79 -8.31
C GLN A 671 38.85 31.82 -7.21
N ALA A 672 40.05 32.06 -6.66
CA ALA A 672 40.53 31.39 -5.47
C ALA A 672 40.76 32.39 -4.34
N VAL A 673 40.10 32.18 -3.18
CA VAL A 673 40.17 33.07 -2.03
C VAL A 673 40.52 32.29 -0.73
N SER A 674 41.12 32.94 0.24
CA SER A 674 41.33 32.37 1.59
C SER A 674 41.89 30.95 1.59
N THR A 675 43.05 30.74 0.99
CA THR A 675 43.74 29.42 0.86
C THR A 675 43.08 28.39 -0.05
N GLY A 676 42.00 28.74 -0.76
CA GLY A 676 41.37 27.90 -1.77
C GLY A 676 42.30 27.59 -2.96
N LYS A 677 42.11 26.44 -3.61
CA LYS A 677 42.94 26.00 -4.74
C LYS A 677 42.11 25.59 -5.96
N ILE A 678 42.51 26.03 -7.12
CA ILE A 678 41.97 25.58 -8.41
C ILE A 678 43.14 25.02 -9.23
N ILE A 679 43.06 23.76 -9.66
CA ILE A 679 44.09 23.04 -10.39
C ILE A 679 43.53 22.54 -11.71
N LEU A 680 43.95 23.10 -12.83
CA LEU A 680 43.50 22.74 -14.17
C LEU A 680 44.66 22.22 -15.00
N GLU A 681 44.59 20.98 -15.50
CA GLU A 681 45.61 20.39 -16.36
C GLU A 681 45.75 21.22 -17.67
N ARG A 682 44.61 21.58 -18.24
CA ARG A 682 44.51 22.46 -19.42
C ARG A 682 43.20 23.25 -19.36
N ALA A 683 43.23 24.53 -19.77
CA ALA A 683 42.03 25.37 -19.76
C ALA A 683 41.85 26.20 -21.02
N ILE A 684 40.58 26.38 -21.42
CA ILE A 684 40.13 27.42 -22.34
C ILE A 684 39.11 28.26 -21.57
N ILE A 685 39.49 29.48 -21.21
CA ILE A 685 38.67 30.39 -20.42
C ILE A 685 38.31 31.59 -21.26
N LYS A 686 37.01 31.83 -21.47
CA LYS A 686 36.49 32.97 -22.21
C LYS A 686 35.53 33.76 -21.32
N ALA A 687 35.88 34.99 -20.97
CA ALA A 687 35.04 35.90 -20.22
C ALA A 687 34.60 37.09 -21.14
N VAL A 688 33.30 37.26 -21.35
CA VAL A 688 32.72 38.27 -22.25
C VAL A 688 31.73 39.13 -21.47
N GLY A 689 32.03 40.43 -21.40
CA GLY A 689 31.23 41.46 -20.75
C GLY A 689 32.07 42.56 -20.14
N ASN A 690 31.45 43.67 -19.75
CA ASN A 690 32.16 44.76 -19.13
C ASN A 690 32.63 44.40 -17.73
N ASN A 691 33.82 44.86 -17.34
CA ASN A 691 34.48 44.62 -16.06
C ASN A 691 34.68 43.13 -15.70
N THR A 692 34.52 42.20 -16.63
CA THR A 692 34.73 40.77 -16.37
C THR A 692 36.21 40.49 -16.09
N THR A 693 36.44 39.44 -15.26
CA THR A 693 37.80 38.91 -15.00
C THR A 693 37.84 37.43 -15.29
N ALA A 694 38.68 37.01 -16.26
CA ALA A 694 38.74 35.58 -16.58
C ALA A 694 39.41 34.77 -15.46
N VAL A 695 40.47 35.27 -14.81
CA VAL A 695 41.16 34.63 -13.69
C VAL A 695 41.50 35.67 -12.62
N LEU A 696 41.00 35.45 -11.38
CA LEU A 696 41.26 36.34 -10.24
C LEU A 696 41.97 35.58 -9.10
N GLY A 697 43.17 35.98 -8.76
CA GLY A 697 43.86 35.60 -7.51
C GLY A 697 43.65 36.68 -6.44
N ASP A 698 43.18 36.29 -5.26
CA ASP A 698 42.84 37.19 -4.15
C ASP A 698 43.94 37.28 -3.08
N GLU A 699 43.87 38.39 -2.28
CA GLU A 699 44.92 38.77 -1.29
C GLU A 699 45.11 37.81 -0.12
N ASN A 700 44.26 36.82 0.08
CA ASN A 700 44.26 35.90 1.26
C ASN A 700 44.84 34.51 1.00
N GLY A 701 45.75 34.39 -0.01
CA GLY A 701 46.51 33.15 -0.23
C GLY A 701 45.83 32.11 -1.09
N GLY A 702 44.82 32.48 -1.91
CA GLY A 702 44.23 31.58 -2.92
C GLY A 702 45.23 31.24 -4.05
N GLU A 703 45.22 30.02 -4.54
CA GLU A 703 46.15 29.49 -5.53
C GLU A 703 45.39 28.96 -6.77
N ILE A 704 45.78 29.44 -7.97
CA ILE A 704 45.23 28.95 -9.24
C ILE A 704 46.37 28.43 -10.11
N TYR A 705 46.35 27.14 -10.43
CA TYR A 705 47.33 26.46 -11.30
C TYR A 705 46.65 26.15 -12.64
N ILE A 706 47.19 26.68 -13.72
CA ILE A 706 46.75 26.41 -15.09
C ILE A 706 47.88 25.84 -15.89
N GLY A 707 47.72 24.60 -16.35
CA GLY A 707 48.76 23.87 -17.08
C GLY A 707 48.99 24.36 -18.50
N GLY A 708 49.95 23.74 -19.21
CA GLY A 708 50.39 24.20 -20.52
C GLY A 708 49.36 24.04 -21.64
N ASN A 709 49.50 24.84 -22.71
CA ASN A 709 48.58 24.89 -23.84
C ASN A 709 47.19 25.41 -23.51
N SER A 710 47.04 26.26 -22.48
CA SER A 710 45.83 26.89 -22.07
C SER A 710 45.63 28.24 -22.76
N ILE A 711 44.37 28.65 -22.92
CA ILE A 711 43.98 29.94 -23.53
C ILE A 711 43.10 30.69 -22.51
N VAL A 712 43.43 31.94 -22.23
CA VAL A 712 42.65 32.80 -21.35
C VAL A 712 42.32 34.10 -22.11
N GLU A 713 41.02 34.33 -22.33
CA GLU A 713 40.52 35.48 -23.10
C GLU A 713 39.51 36.28 -22.26
N ALA A 714 39.59 37.60 -22.34
CA ALA A 714 38.59 38.51 -21.79
C ALA A 714 38.21 39.58 -22.82
N GLU A 715 36.94 39.83 -23.01
CA GLU A 715 36.37 40.73 -24.01
C GLU A 715 35.32 41.67 -23.37
N GLY A 716 35.48 42.97 -23.50
CA GLY A 716 34.57 44.00 -22.98
C GLY A 716 35.31 45.21 -22.42
N GLU A 717 34.59 46.31 -22.14
CA GLU A 717 35.19 47.49 -21.52
C GLU A 717 35.59 47.18 -20.06
N GLY A 718 36.87 47.40 -19.71
CA GLY A 718 37.40 47.08 -18.38
C GLY A 718 37.65 45.61 -18.11
N ALA A 719 37.45 44.74 -19.10
CA ALA A 719 37.66 43.29 -18.95
C ALA A 719 39.16 42.97 -18.74
N LYS A 720 39.44 41.92 -17.89
CA LYS A 720 40.79 41.47 -17.52
C LYS A 720 40.95 39.97 -17.75
N ALA A 721 41.97 39.58 -18.51
CA ALA A 721 42.29 38.16 -18.64
C ALA A 721 42.85 37.57 -17.33
N LEU A 722 43.73 38.31 -16.67
CA LEU A 722 44.36 37.93 -15.39
C LEU A 722 44.35 39.14 -14.43
N SER A 723 44.00 38.90 -13.19
CA SER A 723 44.07 39.90 -12.12
C SER A 723 44.54 39.25 -10.83
N ALA A 724 45.58 39.80 -10.19
CA ALA A 724 46.05 39.32 -8.88
C ALA A 724 46.19 40.51 -7.95
N THR A 725 45.56 40.51 -6.81
CA THR A 725 45.59 41.60 -5.81
C THR A 725 46.69 41.37 -4.78
N ALA A 726 47.02 40.15 -4.39
CA ALA A 726 48.19 39.71 -3.66
C ALA A 726 48.33 38.17 -3.67
N GLY A 727 47.71 37.47 -4.61
CA GLY A 727 47.77 36.04 -4.80
C GLY A 727 48.78 35.61 -5.87
N TYR A 728 49.03 34.33 -6.02
CA TYR A 728 49.79 33.74 -7.12
C TYR A 728 48.86 33.20 -8.19
N VAL A 729 49.13 33.57 -9.45
CA VAL A 729 48.43 33.02 -10.63
C VAL A 729 49.43 32.26 -11.47
#